data_213846a6f40af49da387c9b80b86435a
#
_entry.id   213846a6f40af49da387c9b80b86435a
#
_cell.length_a   1.000
_cell.length_b   1.000
_cell.length_c   1.000
_cell.angle_alpha   90.00
_cell.angle_beta   90.00
_cell.angle_gamma   90.00
#
_symmetry.space_group_name_H-M   'P 1'
#
loop_
_entity.id
_entity.type
_entity.pdbx_description
1 polymer ?
#
loop_
_entity_poly.entity_id
_entity_poly.type
_entity_poly.pdbx_seq_one_letter_code
_entity_poly.pdbx_strand_id
1 'polypeptide(L)'
;MVWVAVLVACGAADNILPTPPPSTPPARDYWPTAAWRLADPAEHGIDPTLPATLNEMIGRDLPFLNSLLIVKDGYLVHEAYFNGYEPEDLHPSNSVTKSVVSALYGMAMAEGPIPGLDTTLEAALPAYFDQDANRDKANITLGDLLRMRSGLAWDEGQLEEDLAAVVMAGGAEAGIAFFNDRDIAEYVLKSGVAYPPGEAWSYSSADSNLLSAAFSGITGRSLAGYAGENLFPALGIANWDWIEDANGVTIGAIGLQLAPRDMARFGYLFLNRGLWDGEQVIPAEWVRASAWPQGEGVFTGNGQAMPIDWYGLQWWNWKPDIFAGQRAVAAQGYAGQTVILLPDLDMLVVTTAETLVPPDVAETQMARVYDLVEYAILPAVDSPEAVDPFWTLPEVELPAADRLYTATADGRGQKPLFDDPGFNHWGPAWSPDGQRVVFSRNPQTGPVSPGSPRSALYIANFDGTDLRPLTNNGRNNFLPAWSPDGSRIAFISGTLGWDSHEVYVINADGSGETNLTANDVQEYGVAWSPDGNRIAFGTKLDGDMQIFTMNPDGTDQRPLPTPAAGMAPSWSPDGAQIVFASERSGNADIYVMDANGGNQRPLVTGEAWDYLPFWSPDGDHIAFTTTRDGGAAVYVVSPEGSEPTRVSGRGLVADVASWSPDGTRLVFHGRETPRDEGILGWFEQ
;
A
#
# COMPACT_ATOMS: atom_id res chain seq x y z
N MET A 1 7.40 31.20 33.33
CA MET A 1 6.43 32.14 32.73
C MET A 1 7.17 33.02 31.70
N VAL A 2 7.86 32.46 30.69
CA VAL A 2 8.58 33.21 29.64
C VAL A 2 8.72 32.35 28.34
N TRP A 3 7.88 31.37 28.06
CA TRP A 3 8.00 30.51 26.85
C TRP A 3 6.74 30.50 25.97
N VAL A 4 5.87 31.51 26.06
CA VAL A 4 4.64 31.59 25.24
C VAL A 4 4.73 32.66 24.12
N ALA A 5 5.85 33.35 23.93
CA ALA A 5 5.90 34.54 23.08
C ALA A 5 6.74 34.43 21.80
N VAL A 6 7.20 33.27 21.36
CA VAL A 6 8.04 33.15 20.12
C VAL A 6 7.30 32.49 18.93
N LEU A 7 6.09 31.97 19.11
CA LEU A 7 5.32 31.30 18.04
C LEU A 7 4.38 32.22 17.22
N VAL A 8 4.48 33.55 17.35
CA VAL A 8 3.58 34.51 16.63
C VAL A 8 4.24 35.20 15.42
N ALA A 9 5.47 34.84 15.06
CA ALA A 9 6.21 35.53 13.98
C ALA A 9 6.50 34.67 12.73
N CYS A 10 5.90 33.49 12.55
CA CYS A 10 5.93 32.77 11.28
C CYS A 10 4.57 32.95 10.58
N GLY A 11 4.52 33.94 9.67
CA GLY A 11 3.36 34.17 8.82
C GLY A 11 3.15 32.99 7.86
N ALA A 12 1.87 32.65 7.65
CA ALA A 12 1.32 31.83 6.58
C ALA A 12 1.97 30.45 6.39
N ALA A 13 1.81 29.54 7.35
CA ALA A 13 1.81 28.11 7.10
C ALA A 13 0.35 27.64 7.14
N ASP A 14 -0.35 27.81 6.04
CA ASP A 14 -1.62 27.14 5.84
C ASP A 14 -1.38 25.64 5.77
N ASN A 15 -2.07 24.88 6.65
CA ASN A 15 -2.10 23.42 6.78
C ASN A 15 -1.02 22.72 7.62
N ILE A 16 -0.62 23.27 8.75
CA ILE A 16 -0.17 22.45 9.86
C ILE A 16 -1.42 22.00 10.64
N LEU A 17 -1.50 20.68 10.89
CA LEU A 17 -2.61 19.98 11.53
C LEU A 17 -3.29 20.76 12.66
N PRO A 18 -4.61 20.60 12.87
CA PRO A 18 -5.30 21.19 14.01
C PRO A 18 -4.59 20.79 15.30
N THR A 19 -4.45 21.74 16.21
CA THR A 19 -3.80 21.52 17.50
C THR A 19 -4.40 20.28 18.17
N PRO A 20 -3.60 19.26 18.57
CA PRO A 20 -4.15 18.08 19.21
C PRO A 20 -4.85 18.48 20.50
N PRO A 21 -5.87 17.74 20.93
CA PRO A 21 -6.36 17.88 22.28
C PRO A 21 -5.19 17.67 23.26
N PRO A 22 -5.12 18.44 24.37
CA PRO A 22 -4.04 18.29 25.32
C PRO A 22 -4.11 16.90 25.95
N SER A 23 -3.27 15.99 25.46
CA SER A 23 -3.05 14.67 26.04
C SER A 23 -1.60 14.57 26.50
N THR A 24 -1.38 14.08 27.72
CA THR A 24 -0.03 13.86 28.27
C THR A 24 0.52 12.54 27.72
N PRO A 25 1.81 12.46 27.32
CA PRO A 25 2.42 11.17 27.03
C PRO A 25 2.26 10.20 28.19
N PRO A 26 2.26 8.87 27.95
CA PRO A 26 2.25 7.89 29.03
C PRO A 26 3.36 8.17 30.05
N ALA A 27 3.05 8.09 31.36
CA ALA A 27 4.07 8.24 32.38
C ALA A 27 5.04 7.05 32.33
N ARG A 28 6.34 7.33 32.29
CA ARG A 28 7.38 6.31 32.26
C ARG A 28 8.12 6.25 33.61
N ASP A 29 8.36 5.06 34.09
CA ASP A 29 9.12 4.81 35.32
C ASP A 29 10.62 4.68 35.08
N TYR A 30 11.02 4.52 33.82
CA TYR A 30 12.41 4.55 33.36
C TYR A 30 12.51 4.87 31.84
N TRP A 31 13.73 5.15 31.41
CA TRP A 31 14.09 5.32 30.01
C TRP A 31 15.21 4.37 29.63
N PRO A 32 15.18 3.69 28.49
CA PRO A 32 16.16 2.66 28.12
C PRO A 32 17.48 3.26 27.55
N THR A 33 17.89 4.45 28.01
CA THR A 33 19.12 5.14 27.57
C THR A 33 20.36 4.28 27.81
N ALA A 34 20.48 3.67 28.98
CA ALA A 34 21.60 2.78 29.28
C ALA A 34 21.35 1.33 28.83
N ALA A 35 20.16 0.81 29.09
CA ALA A 35 19.76 -0.55 28.69
C ALA A 35 18.24 -0.71 28.77
N TRP A 36 17.70 -1.60 27.94
CA TRP A 36 16.32 -2.05 28.06
C TRP A 36 16.11 -2.91 29.32
N ARG A 37 14.99 -2.71 29.99
CA ARG A 37 14.51 -3.61 31.04
C ARG A 37 13.67 -4.70 30.39
N LEU A 38 13.98 -5.95 30.70
CA LEU A 38 13.18 -7.10 30.32
C LEU A 38 12.02 -7.28 31.27
N ALA A 39 10.86 -7.69 30.77
CA ALA A 39 9.68 -8.00 31.58
C ALA A 39 9.00 -9.28 31.08
N ASP A 40 8.23 -9.92 31.96
CA ASP A 40 7.38 -11.06 31.59
C ASP A 40 6.22 -10.56 30.71
N PRO A 41 5.99 -11.12 29.53
CA PRO A 41 4.87 -10.75 28.66
C PRO A 41 3.52 -10.72 29.37
N ALA A 42 3.26 -11.68 30.28
CA ALA A 42 2.00 -11.76 31.04
C ALA A 42 1.76 -10.57 31.97
N GLU A 43 2.81 -9.89 32.45
CA GLU A 43 2.69 -8.69 33.28
C GLU A 43 2.25 -7.47 32.45
N HIS A 44 2.32 -7.58 31.14
CA HIS A 44 2.01 -6.53 30.16
C HIS A 44 0.85 -6.88 29.23
N GLY A 45 -0.03 -7.81 29.63
CA GLY A 45 -1.22 -8.16 28.85
C GLY A 45 -0.91 -8.90 27.53
N ILE A 46 0.16 -9.68 27.50
CA ILE A 46 0.54 -10.53 26.37
C ILE A 46 0.48 -11.99 26.79
N ASP A 47 -0.08 -12.85 25.93
CA ASP A 47 -0.11 -14.29 26.17
C ASP A 47 1.30 -14.82 26.44
N PRO A 48 1.56 -15.43 27.61
CA PRO A 48 2.89 -15.91 27.98
C PRO A 48 3.44 -17.02 27.06
N THR A 49 2.61 -17.63 26.22
CA THR A 49 3.06 -18.64 25.24
C THR A 49 3.57 -18.01 23.94
N LEU A 50 3.28 -16.72 23.70
CA LEU A 50 3.63 -16.03 22.47
C LEU A 50 5.14 -16.11 22.14
N PRO A 51 6.08 -15.86 23.08
CA PRO A 51 7.52 -15.92 22.78
C PRO A 51 7.97 -17.27 22.18
N ALA A 52 7.49 -18.36 22.76
CA ALA A 52 7.82 -19.71 22.27
C ALA A 52 7.19 -19.97 20.89
N THR A 53 5.94 -19.55 20.68
CA THR A 53 5.24 -19.67 19.41
C THR A 53 5.94 -18.88 18.31
N LEU A 54 6.38 -17.65 18.58
CA LEU A 54 7.10 -16.80 17.63
C LEU A 54 8.43 -17.46 17.23
N ASN A 55 9.22 -17.95 18.18
CA ASN A 55 10.50 -18.57 17.90
C ASN A 55 10.35 -19.83 17.02
N GLU A 56 9.33 -20.67 17.28
CA GLU A 56 9.03 -21.82 16.44
C GLU A 56 8.59 -21.42 15.04
N MET A 57 7.69 -20.43 14.94
CA MET A 57 7.13 -19.95 13.68
C MET A 57 8.21 -19.29 12.80
N ILE A 58 9.07 -18.47 13.40
CA ILE A 58 10.16 -17.79 12.66
C ILE A 58 11.14 -18.84 12.13
N GLY A 59 11.57 -19.79 12.95
CA GLY A 59 12.51 -20.83 12.52
C GLY A 59 11.97 -21.71 11.38
N ARG A 60 10.67 -21.90 11.28
CA ARG A 60 10.01 -22.71 10.25
C ARG A 60 9.61 -21.91 9.01
N ASP A 61 8.95 -20.76 9.22
CA ASP A 61 8.21 -20.05 8.17
C ASP A 61 8.86 -18.71 7.74
N LEU A 62 9.74 -18.14 8.58
CA LEU A 62 10.37 -16.85 8.37
C LEU A 62 11.91 -16.89 8.55
N PRO A 63 12.62 -17.85 7.90
CA PRO A 63 14.05 -18.05 8.12
C PRO A 63 14.92 -16.86 7.68
N PHE A 64 14.36 -15.89 6.99
CA PHE A 64 15.03 -14.66 6.58
C PHE A 64 15.13 -13.61 7.70
N LEU A 65 14.36 -13.74 8.79
CA LEU A 65 14.45 -12.79 9.92
C LEU A 65 15.77 -12.98 10.69
N ASN A 66 16.43 -11.87 10.98
CA ASN A 66 17.65 -11.83 11.77
C ASN A 66 17.37 -11.42 13.23
N SER A 67 16.34 -10.61 13.45
CA SER A 67 15.88 -10.28 14.80
C SER A 67 14.39 -9.97 14.86
N LEU A 68 13.79 -10.18 16.05
CA LEU A 68 12.45 -9.72 16.40
C LEU A 68 12.47 -9.21 17.85
N LEU A 69 12.08 -7.93 18.03
CA LEU A 69 11.92 -7.30 19.32
C LEU A 69 10.47 -6.80 19.47
N ILE A 70 9.89 -7.00 20.66
CA ILE A 70 8.59 -6.43 21.04
C ILE A 70 8.78 -5.64 22.32
N VAL A 71 8.45 -4.35 22.25
CA VAL A 71 8.39 -3.46 23.43
C VAL A 71 6.94 -3.15 23.73
N LYS A 72 6.54 -3.31 24.99
CA LYS A 72 5.19 -3.04 25.48
C LYS A 72 5.28 -2.27 26.80
N ASP A 73 4.53 -1.17 26.93
CA ASP A 73 4.51 -0.29 28.10
C ASP A 73 5.91 0.22 28.51
N GLY A 74 6.84 0.27 27.55
CA GLY A 74 8.22 0.67 27.75
C GLY A 74 9.19 -0.46 28.14
N TYR A 75 8.73 -1.69 28.27
CA TYR A 75 9.56 -2.86 28.57
C TYR A 75 9.78 -3.74 27.35
N LEU A 76 10.96 -4.33 27.24
CA LEU A 76 11.26 -5.33 26.23
C LEU A 76 10.69 -6.69 26.68
N VAL A 77 9.55 -7.07 26.10
CA VAL A 77 8.79 -8.27 26.48
C VAL A 77 9.10 -9.48 25.61
N HIS A 78 9.70 -9.26 24.46
CA HIS A 78 10.26 -10.31 23.61
C HIS A 78 11.50 -9.79 22.89
N GLU A 79 12.52 -10.62 22.83
CA GLU A 79 13.77 -10.36 22.13
C GLU A 79 14.35 -11.67 21.63
N ALA A 80 14.56 -11.78 20.32
CA ALA A 80 15.13 -12.96 19.70
C ALA A 80 16.01 -12.58 18.52
N TYR A 81 17.12 -13.30 18.35
CA TYR A 81 18.09 -13.16 17.27
C TYR A 81 18.29 -14.50 16.57
N PHE A 82 18.42 -14.44 15.27
CA PHE A 82 18.48 -15.60 14.38
C PHE A 82 19.68 -15.48 13.46
N ASN A 83 19.98 -16.53 12.71
CA ASN A 83 21.02 -16.56 11.69
C ASN A 83 22.42 -16.18 12.21
N GLY A 84 22.66 -16.33 13.52
CA GLY A 84 23.97 -16.04 14.16
C GLY A 84 24.20 -14.59 14.54
N TYR A 85 23.18 -13.75 14.43
CA TYR A 85 23.25 -12.35 14.89
C TYR A 85 23.11 -12.25 16.42
N GLU A 86 23.74 -11.22 16.98
CA GLU A 86 23.77 -10.89 18.40
C GLU A 86 23.15 -9.48 18.64
N PRO A 87 22.76 -9.13 19.88
CA PRO A 87 22.04 -7.87 20.19
C PRO A 87 22.75 -6.58 19.78
N GLU A 88 24.06 -6.58 19.70
CA GLU A 88 24.91 -5.42 19.40
C GLU A 88 25.33 -5.34 17.94
N ASP A 89 24.97 -6.33 17.12
CA ASP A 89 25.31 -6.33 15.70
C ASP A 89 24.55 -5.24 14.97
N LEU A 90 25.27 -4.52 14.12
CA LEU A 90 24.69 -3.51 13.27
C LEU A 90 23.99 -4.14 12.07
N HIS A 91 22.78 -3.70 11.82
CA HIS A 91 21.97 -4.10 10.66
C HIS A 91 21.76 -2.92 9.72
N PRO A 92 21.80 -3.13 8.41
CA PRO A 92 21.37 -2.11 7.45
C PRO A 92 19.92 -1.74 7.71
N SER A 93 19.66 -0.48 8.05
CA SER A 93 18.29 0.01 8.30
C SER A 93 17.49 0.22 7.00
N ASN A 94 18.18 0.24 5.85
CA ASN A 94 17.62 0.55 4.54
C ASN A 94 16.74 1.82 4.61
N SER A 95 15.52 1.82 4.10
CA SER A 95 14.65 3.01 4.08
C SER A 95 14.09 3.44 5.45
N VAL A 96 14.30 2.69 6.54
CA VAL A 96 14.09 3.20 7.91
C VAL A 96 14.95 4.47 8.14
N THR A 97 16.08 4.58 7.46
CA THR A 97 16.92 5.79 7.39
C THR A 97 16.12 7.05 7.09
N LYS A 98 15.14 6.98 6.17
CA LYS A 98 14.31 8.13 5.77
C LYS A 98 13.52 8.71 6.96
N SER A 99 13.03 7.85 7.85
CA SER A 99 12.32 8.28 9.06
C SER A 99 13.26 8.97 10.06
N VAL A 100 14.52 8.54 10.12
CA VAL A 100 15.55 9.22 10.92
C VAL A 100 15.87 10.60 10.30
N VAL A 101 15.99 10.70 8.98
CA VAL A 101 16.16 12.00 8.28
C VAL A 101 15.03 12.95 8.64
N SER A 102 13.77 12.49 8.59
CA SER A 102 12.62 13.30 9.02
C SER A 102 12.76 13.80 10.45
N ALA A 103 13.15 12.94 11.39
CA ALA A 103 13.36 13.31 12.79
C ALA A 103 14.39 14.45 12.94
N LEU A 104 15.53 14.34 12.24
CA LEU A 104 16.58 15.36 12.25
C LEU A 104 16.11 16.69 11.68
N TYR A 105 15.26 16.69 10.65
CA TYR A 105 14.62 17.88 10.15
C TYR A 105 13.72 18.55 11.21
N GLY A 106 12.92 17.76 11.92
CA GLY A 106 12.08 18.27 13.00
C GLY A 106 12.87 18.91 14.14
N MET A 107 13.99 18.31 14.51
CA MET A 107 14.92 18.84 15.51
C MET A 107 15.56 20.14 15.02
N ALA A 108 16.16 20.15 13.83
CA ALA A 108 16.88 21.28 13.28
C ALA A 108 15.95 22.49 13.00
N MET A 109 14.70 22.26 12.61
CA MET A 109 13.71 23.32 12.46
C MET A 109 13.33 23.94 13.80
N ALA A 110 13.19 23.15 14.85
CA ALA A 110 12.92 23.65 16.21
C ALA A 110 14.07 24.48 16.78
N GLU A 111 15.31 24.13 16.44
CA GLU A 111 16.52 24.86 16.82
C GLU A 111 16.76 26.13 15.96
N GLY A 112 16.13 26.22 14.79
CA GLY A 112 16.12 27.40 13.92
C GLY A 112 17.10 27.42 12.76
N PRO A 113 18.04 26.45 12.53
CA PRO A 113 18.91 26.51 11.37
C PRO A 113 18.18 26.25 10.03
N ILE A 114 17.09 25.50 10.02
CA ILE A 114 16.25 25.30 8.83
C ILE A 114 15.06 26.24 8.87
N PRO A 115 14.88 27.13 7.86
CA PRO A 115 13.89 28.21 7.94
C PRO A 115 12.42 27.73 7.92
N GLY A 116 12.11 26.69 7.11
CA GLY A 116 10.76 26.17 6.97
C GLY A 116 10.62 25.17 5.83
N LEU A 117 9.45 24.51 5.75
CA LEU A 117 9.15 23.50 4.73
C LEU A 117 9.00 24.10 3.31
N ASP A 118 8.75 25.40 3.20
CA ASP A 118 8.66 26.18 1.97
C ASP A 118 10.05 26.55 1.39
N THR A 119 11.14 26.23 2.07
CA THR A 119 12.49 26.43 1.57
C THR A 119 12.70 25.63 0.29
N THR A 120 13.05 26.32 -0.81
CA THR A 120 13.24 25.69 -2.12
C THR A 120 14.63 25.05 -2.26
N LEU A 121 14.76 24.10 -3.19
CA LEU A 121 16.05 23.49 -3.51
C LEU A 121 17.07 24.53 -4.02
N GLU A 122 16.66 25.52 -4.81
CA GLU A 122 17.55 26.61 -5.24
C GLU A 122 18.09 27.40 -4.04
N ALA A 123 17.27 27.66 -3.03
CA ALA A 123 17.70 28.34 -1.82
C ALA A 123 18.61 27.50 -0.95
N ALA A 124 18.35 26.19 -0.87
CA ALA A 124 19.11 25.23 -0.06
C ALA A 124 20.45 24.83 -0.70
N LEU A 125 20.49 24.73 -2.01
CA LEU A 125 21.61 24.19 -2.81
C LEU A 125 21.98 25.11 -3.98
N PRO A 126 22.26 26.41 -3.76
CA PRO A 126 22.42 27.39 -4.84
C PRO A 126 23.48 27.02 -5.87
N ALA A 127 24.54 26.32 -5.47
CA ALA A 127 25.63 25.91 -6.37
C ALA A 127 25.18 24.96 -7.51
N TYR A 128 24.10 24.22 -7.32
CA TYR A 128 23.55 23.30 -8.34
C TYR A 128 22.59 24.00 -9.30
N PHE A 129 22.18 25.24 -9.01
CA PHE A 129 21.22 26.03 -9.78
C PHE A 129 21.81 27.26 -10.50
N ASP A 130 23.13 27.43 -10.43
CA ASP A 130 23.84 28.49 -11.17
C ASP A 130 23.78 28.30 -12.70
N GLN A 131 23.45 27.09 -13.16
CA GLN A 131 23.31 26.71 -14.57
C GLN A 131 21.82 26.40 -14.89
N ASP A 132 21.44 26.59 -16.16
CA ASP A 132 20.05 26.40 -16.61
C ASP A 132 19.56 24.93 -16.53
N ALA A 133 20.47 23.97 -16.41
CA ALA A 133 20.17 22.53 -16.45
C ALA A 133 19.19 22.04 -15.36
N ASN A 134 19.11 22.71 -14.21
CA ASN A 134 18.27 22.30 -13.09
C ASN A 134 17.12 23.29 -12.80
N ARG A 135 16.90 24.27 -13.68
CA ARG A 135 15.90 25.34 -13.47
C ARG A 135 14.47 24.82 -13.24
N ASP A 136 14.12 23.73 -13.87
CA ASP A 136 12.83 23.05 -13.73
C ASP A 136 12.58 22.47 -12.32
N LYS A 137 13.65 22.29 -11.53
CA LYS A 137 13.62 21.72 -10.16
C LYS A 137 13.81 22.77 -9.06
N ALA A 138 14.09 24.03 -9.45
CA ALA A 138 14.45 25.10 -8.53
C ALA A 138 13.39 25.37 -7.44
N ASN A 139 12.12 25.18 -7.78
CA ASN A 139 10.97 25.45 -6.91
C ASN A 139 10.53 24.23 -6.06
N ILE A 140 11.16 23.07 -6.20
CA ILE A 140 10.88 21.93 -5.31
C ILE A 140 11.22 22.36 -3.88
N THR A 141 10.29 22.17 -2.95
CA THR A 141 10.45 22.58 -1.56
C THR A 141 10.90 21.41 -0.67
N LEU A 142 11.47 21.71 0.50
CA LEU A 142 11.75 20.70 1.52
C LEU A 142 10.48 19.94 1.93
N GLY A 143 9.34 20.63 1.93
CA GLY A 143 8.04 20.04 2.19
C GLY A 143 7.61 19.04 1.13
N ASP A 144 7.87 19.30 -0.15
CA ASP A 144 7.60 18.35 -1.24
C ASP A 144 8.45 17.09 -1.10
N LEU A 145 9.76 17.26 -0.82
CA LEU A 145 10.67 16.14 -0.60
C LEU A 145 10.28 15.28 0.60
N LEU A 146 9.95 15.89 1.74
CA LEU A 146 9.53 15.15 2.95
C LEU A 146 8.26 14.36 2.72
N ARG A 147 7.37 14.84 1.85
CA ARG A 147 6.10 14.21 1.50
C ARG A 147 6.17 13.27 0.30
N MET A 148 7.35 13.07 -0.30
CA MET A 148 7.53 12.29 -1.54
C MET A 148 6.73 12.87 -2.72
N ARG A 149 6.73 14.20 -2.87
CA ARG A 149 5.95 14.93 -3.89
C ARG A 149 6.82 15.90 -4.72
N SER A 150 8.08 15.59 -4.88
CA SER A 150 9.00 16.43 -5.68
C SER A 150 8.62 16.51 -7.16
N GLY A 151 7.91 15.50 -7.67
CA GLY A 151 7.58 15.37 -9.09
C GLY A 151 8.77 14.91 -9.95
N LEU A 152 9.90 14.52 -9.37
CA LEU A 152 11.04 13.99 -10.11
C LEU A 152 10.68 12.71 -10.85
N ALA A 153 11.17 12.57 -12.09
CA ALA A 153 11.09 11.34 -12.87
C ALA A 153 12.15 10.35 -12.38
N TRP A 154 11.97 9.87 -11.16
CA TRP A 154 12.85 8.92 -10.50
C TRP A 154 12.26 7.52 -10.59
N ASP A 155 13.06 6.56 -11.05
CA ASP A 155 12.69 5.15 -11.09
C ASP A 155 13.33 4.41 -9.92
N GLU A 156 12.53 4.15 -8.89
CA GLU A 156 13.00 3.45 -7.69
C GLU A 156 13.36 2.00 -8.00
N GLY A 157 12.61 1.32 -8.86
CA GLY A 157 12.89 -0.06 -9.26
C GLY A 157 14.21 -0.18 -10.00
N GLN A 158 14.55 0.78 -10.87
CA GLN A 158 15.83 0.79 -11.58
C GLN A 158 17.01 1.00 -10.60
N LEU A 159 16.84 1.87 -9.59
CA LEU A 159 17.89 2.02 -8.56
C LEU A 159 18.10 0.72 -7.78
N GLU A 160 17.01 0.05 -7.40
CA GLU A 160 17.07 -1.22 -6.68
C GLU A 160 17.76 -2.30 -7.52
N GLU A 161 17.44 -2.41 -8.80
CA GLU A 161 18.07 -3.34 -9.73
C GLU A 161 19.56 -3.03 -9.93
N ASP A 162 19.92 -1.76 -10.13
CA ASP A 162 21.30 -1.33 -10.31
C ASP A 162 22.16 -1.61 -9.05
N LEU A 163 21.61 -1.30 -7.88
CA LEU A 163 22.27 -1.55 -6.60
C LEU A 163 22.39 -3.04 -6.32
N ALA A 164 21.33 -3.81 -6.57
CA ALA A 164 21.37 -5.27 -6.44
C ALA A 164 22.42 -5.89 -7.37
N ALA A 165 22.50 -5.45 -8.62
CA ALA A 165 23.51 -5.92 -9.58
C ALA A 165 24.94 -5.63 -9.11
N VAL A 166 25.16 -4.42 -8.58
CA VAL A 166 26.49 -4.01 -8.04
C VAL A 166 26.86 -4.86 -6.82
N VAL A 167 25.93 -5.07 -5.91
CA VAL A 167 26.13 -5.87 -4.69
C VAL A 167 26.33 -7.36 -5.02
N MET A 168 25.55 -7.91 -5.93
CA MET A 168 25.70 -9.30 -6.39
C MET A 168 27.04 -9.55 -7.07
N ALA A 169 27.58 -8.55 -7.78
CA ALA A 169 28.87 -8.66 -8.47
C ALA A 169 30.09 -8.48 -7.53
N GLY A 170 29.99 -7.63 -6.50
CA GLY A 170 31.11 -7.20 -5.67
C GLY A 170 30.89 -7.24 -4.16
N GLY A 171 29.74 -7.71 -3.70
CA GLY A 171 29.38 -7.73 -2.27
C GLY A 171 28.95 -6.36 -1.71
N ALA A 172 28.68 -6.32 -0.41
CA ALA A 172 28.24 -5.11 0.28
C ALA A 172 29.20 -3.91 0.12
N GLU A 173 30.52 -4.16 0.07
CA GLU A 173 31.53 -3.12 -0.14
C GLU A 173 31.36 -2.39 -1.50
N ALA A 174 30.95 -3.12 -2.55
CA ALA A 174 30.70 -2.52 -3.86
C ALA A 174 29.42 -1.65 -3.84
N GLY A 175 28.40 -2.05 -3.11
CA GLY A 175 27.21 -1.22 -2.88
C GLY A 175 27.52 0.07 -2.15
N ILE A 176 28.38 0.03 -1.14
CA ILE A 176 28.86 1.23 -0.43
C ILE A 176 29.66 2.13 -1.38
N ALA A 177 30.58 1.57 -2.16
CA ALA A 177 31.37 2.32 -3.13
C ALA A 177 30.53 2.99 -4.22
N PHE A 178 29.35 2.42 -4.56
CA PHE A 178 28.41 3.04 -5.50
C PHE A 178 28.03 4.46 -5.06
N PHE A 179 27.86 4.71 -3.77
CA PHE A 179 27.54 6.03 -3.23
C PHE A 179 28.79 6.86 -2.95
N ASN A 180 29.82 6.29 -2.31
CA ASN A 180 31.00 7.02 -1.90
C ASN A 180 31.78 7.69 -3.06
N ASP A 181 31.66 7.16 -4.28
CA ASP A 181 32.33 7.68 -5.48
C ASP A 181 31.53 8.76 -6.25
N ARG A 182 30.34 9.17 -5.74
CA ARG A 182 29.42 10.09 -6.43
C ARG A 182 29.12 11.34 -5.59
N ASP A 183 28.73 12.41 -6.27
CA ASP A 183 27.97 13.52 -5.70
C ASP A 183 26.49 13.12 -5.81
N ILE A 184 25.86 12.81 -4.69
CA ILE A 184 24.50 12.28 -4.69
C ILE A 184 23.46 13.31 -5.14
N ALA A 185 23.67 14.59 -4.83
CA ALA A 185 22.75 15.65 -5.28
C ALA A 185 22.86 15.85 -6.80
N GLU A 186 24.08 15.89 -7.36
CA GLU A 186 24.27 15.95 -8.81
C GLU A 186 23.68 14.73 -9.51
N TYR A 187 23.85 13.54 -8.93
CA TYR A 187 23.33 12.31 -9.49
C TYR A 187 21.79 12.34 -9.59
N VAL A 188 21.12 12.73 -8.51
CA VAL A 188 19.65 12.85 -8.47
C VAL A 188 19.13 13.96 -9.37
N LEU A 189 19.78 15.12 -9.39
CA LEU A 189 19.36 16.28 -10.20
C LEU A 189 19.48 16.05 -11.72
N LYS A 190 20.10 14.96 -12.18
CA LYS A 190 20.08 14.53 -13.58
C LYS A 190 18.73 13.92 -14.01
N SER A 191 17.89 13.53 -13.06
CA SER A 191 16.53 13.08 -13.34
C SER A 191 15.69 14.21 -13.91
N GLY A 192 14.78 13.88 -14.83
CA GLY A 192 13.77 14.82 -15.33
C GLY A 192 12.73 15.17 -14.28
N VAL A 193 11.77 16.02 -14.65
CA VAL A 193 10.55 16.27 -13.89
C VAL A 193 9.39 15.64 -14.64
N ALA A 194 8.66 14.73 -13.99
CA ALA A 194 7.49 14.06 -14.54
C ALA A 194 6.20 14.83 -14.22
N TYR A 195 6.15 15.46 -13.05
CA TYR A 195 4.97 16.19 -12.55
C TYR A 195 5.41 17.52 -11.91
N PRO A 196 4.59 18.55 -11.88
CA PRO A 196 4.87 19.74 -11.08
C PRO A 196 5.06 19.38 -9.59
N PRO A 197 6.01 20.04 -8.88
CA PRO A 197 6.21 19.81 -7.46
C PRO A 197 4.92 20.00 -6.65
N GLY A 198 4.66 19.10 -5.72
CA GLY A 198 3.47 19.11 -4.88
C GLY A 198 2.23 18.43 -5.47
N GLU A 199 2.18 18.13 -6.77
CA GLU A 199 0.97 17.61 -7.43
C GLU A 199 0.83 16.09 -7.33
N ALA A 200 1.91 15.33 -7.48
CA ALA A 200 1.87 13.87 -7.47
C ALA A 200 2.74 13.29 -6.36
N TRP A 201 2.29 12.21 -5.75
CA TRP A 201 3.08 11.42 -4.82
C TRP A 201 3.77 10.27 -5.57
N SER A 202 5.06 10.10 -5.31
CA SER A 202 5.83 8.95 -5.79
C SER A 202 6.89 8.62 -4.76
N TYR A 203 6.90 7.38 -4.25
CA TYR A 203 7.97 6.95 -3.34
C TYR A 203 9.32 7.12 -4.02
N SER A 204 10.25 7.83 -3.36
CA SER A 204 11.47 8.30 -4.01
C SER A 204 12.66 8.36 -3.05
N SER A 205 13.66 7.52 -3.30
CA SER A 205 14.97 7.64 -2.66
C SER A 205 15.71 8.92 -3.07
N ALA A 206 15.39 9.46 -4.24
CA ALA A 206 15.91 10.76 -4.70
C ALA A 206 15.51 11.89 -3.75
N ASP A 207 14.24 11.93 -3.32
CA ASP A 207 13.73 12.96 -2.41
C ASP A 207 14.50 12.99 -1.09
N SER A 208 14.75 11.82 -0.50
CA SER A 208 15.47 11.70 0.76
C SER A 208 16.97 12.04 0.63
N ASN A 209 17.58 11.74 -0.52
CA ASN A 209 18.96 12.13 -0.80
C ASN A 209 19.09 13.65 -1.02
N LEU A 210 18.11 14.28 -1.69
CA LEU A 210 18.08 15.74 -1.81
C LEU A 210 17.82 16.43 -0.46
N LEU A 211 17.01 15.85 0.42
CA LEU A 211 16.87 16.31 1.80
C LEU A 211 18.23 16.32 2.50
N SER A 212 19.00 15.25 2.40
CA SER A 212 20.32 15.19 3.02
C SER A 212 21.27 16.26 2.49
N ALA A 213 21.32 16.42 1.18
CA ALA A 213 22.12 17.46 0.55
C ALA A 213 21.68 18.87 0.97
N ALA A 214 20.36 19.13 0.97
CA ALA A 214 19.78 20.40 1.39
C ALA A 214 20.06 20.71 2.87
N PHE A 215 19.98 19.70 3.74
CA PHE A 215 20.37 19.84 5.14
C PHE A 215 21.81 20.31 5.27
N SER A 216 22.72 19.66 4.56
CA SER A 216 24.15 20.03 4.55
C SER A 216 24.37 21.43 3.98
N GLY A 217 23.67 21.78 2.89
CA GLY A 217 23.75 23.09 2.25
C GLY A 217 23.29 24.23 3.15
N ILE A 218 22.21 24.03 3.92
CA ILE A 218 21.63 25.05 4.81
C ILE A 218 22.45 25.15 6.12
N THR A 219 22.79 24.00 6.73
CA THR A 219 23.35 23.99 8.09
C THR A 219 24.88 23.97 8.13
N GLY A 220 25.53 23.62 7.01
CA GLY A 220 26.97 23.37 6.94
C GLY A 220 27.42 22.09 7.65
N ARG A 221 26.50 21.18 7.99
CA ARG A 221 26.75 19.93 8.73
C ARG A 221 26.12 18.75 7.98
N SER A 222 26.77 17.59 8.00
CA SER A 222 26.15 16.37 7.49
C SER A 222 25.05 15.88 8.43
N LEU A 223 24.06 15.13 7.91
CA LEU A 223 23.01 14.51 8.74
C LEU A 223 23.60 13.54 9.76
N ALA A 224 24.59 12.71 9.36
CA ALA A 224 25.30 11.80 10.26
C ALA A 224 25.99 12.55 11.39
N GLY A 225 26.70 13.64 11.08
CA GLY A 225 27.32 14.50 12.08
C GLY A 225 26.32 15.13 13.04
N TYR A 226 25.17 15.63 12.53
CA TYR A 226 24.13 16.20 13.36
C TYR A 226 23.44 15.15 14.25
N ALA A 227 23.14 13.96 13.72
CA ALA A 227 22.57 12.84 14.46
C ALA A 227 23.52 12.36 15.57
N GLY A 228 24.80 12.22 15.26
CA GLY A 228 25.84 11.80 16.22
C GLY A 228 26.07 12.77 17.36
N GLU A 229 25.75 14.06 17.18
CA GLU A 229 25.90 15.06 18.23
C GLU A 229 24.60 15.29 19.02
N ASN A 230 23.42 15.09 18.44
CA ASN A 230 22.15 15.53 19.02
C ASN A 230 21.16 14.38 19.27
N LEU A 231 20.92 13.49 18.31
CA LEU A 231 19.88 12.43 18.42
C LEU A 231 20.43 11.19 19.13
N PHE A 232 21.51 10.63 18.61
CA PHE A 232 22.01 9.33 19.07
C PHE A 232 22.49 9.35 20.52
N PRO A 233 23.26 10.37 20.98
CA PRO A 233 23.63 10.45 22.39
C PRO A 233 22.44 10.61 23.33
N ALA A 234 21.41 11.37 22.94
CA ALA A 234 20.21 11.53 23.76
C ALA A 234 19.50 10.18 24.01
N LEU A 235 19.51 9.28 23.01
CA LEU A 235 18.94 7.95 23.08
C LEU A 235 19.89 6.90 23.69
N GLY A 236 21.16 7.25 23.95
CA GLY A 236 22.18 6.30 24.40
C GLY A 236 22.67 5.36 23.30
N ILE A 237 22.52 5.75 22.04
CA ILE A 237 23.02 5.01 20.87
C ILE A 237 24.51 5.39 20.68
N ALA A 238 25.40 4.42 20.91
CA ALA A 238 26.85 4.65 20.83
C ALA A 238 27.51 3.98 19.64
N ASN A 239 26.90 2.93 19.07
CA ASN A 239 27.45 2.17 17.95
C ASN A 239 26.48 2.30 16.76
N TRP A 240 26.94 2.97 15.72
CA TRP A 240 26.19 3.19 14.47
C TRP A 240 27.16 3.51 13.34
N ASP A 241 26.70 3.32 12.12
CA ASP A 241 27.41 3.72 10.91
C ASP A 241 26.42 4.34 9.91
N TRP A 242 26.89 5.31 9.10
CA TRP A 242 26.04 5.94 8.09
C TRP A 242 26.87 6.36 6.89
N ILE A 243 26.53 5.85 5.72
CA ILE A 243 27.27 6.07 4.48
C ILE A 243 27.21 7.55 4.08
N GLU A 244 28.33 8.10 3.63
CA GLU A 244 28.45 9.44 3.04
C GLU A 244 28.91 9.34 1.58
N ASP A 245 28.56 10.34 0.79
CA ASP A 245 28.97 10.48 -0.61
C ASP A 245 30.41 11.04 -0.75
N ALA A 246 30.84 11.26 -2.02
CA ALA A 246 32.17 11.80 -2.32
C ALA A 246 32.46 13.19 -1.70
N ASN A 247 31.43 13.95 -1.35
CA ASN A 247 31.51 15.29 -0.78
C ASN A 247 31.29 15.32 0.74
N GLY A 248 31.10 14.16 1.38
CA GLY A 248 30.77 14.07 2.81
C GLY A 248 29.30 14.40 3.09
N VAL A 249 28.43 14.30 2.09
CA VAL A 249 26.98 14.37 2.26
C VAL A 249 26.46 13.00 2.64
N THR A 250 25.76 12.89 3.76
CA THR A 250 25.15 11.64 4.22
C THR A 250 24.14 11.11 3.21
N ILE A 251 24.11 9.81 2.93
CA ILE A 251 23.08 9.22 2.07
C ILE A 251 21.76 9.19 2.82
N GLY A 252 20.80 10.01 2.39
CA GLY A 252 19.53 10.23 3.11
C GLY A 252 18.50 9.10 2.93
N ALA A 253 18.61 8.33 1.86
CA ALA A 253 17.62 7.31 1.53
C ALA A 253 17.85 5.97 2.24
N ILE A 254 19.11 5.61 2.44
CA ILE A 254 19.59 4.32 2.98
C ILE A 254 20.92 4.50 3.69
N GLY A 255 21.55 3.41 4.13
CA GLY A 255 22.95 3.37 4.54
C GLY A 255 23.19 3.61 6.02
N LEU A 256 22.17 3.97 6.80
CA LEU A 256 22.24 3.95 8.25
C LEU A 256 22.26 2.49 8.74
N GLN A 257 23.17 2.19 9.66
CA GLN A 257 23.26 0.90 10.34
C GLN A 257 23.05 1.10 11.84
N LEU A 258 22.14 0.35 12.41
CA LEU A 258 21.78 0.37 13.84
C LEU A 258 21.63 -1.05 14.37
N ALA A 259 21.92 -1.24 15.66
CA ALA A 259 21.51 -2.45 16.35
C ALA A 259 19.98 -2.48 16.53
N PRO A 260 19.33 -3.67 16.55
CA PRO A 260 17.88 -3.77 16.72
C PRO A 260 17.34 -3.07 17.98
N ARG A 261 18.09 -3.12 19.08
CA ARG A 261 17.77 -2.39 20.31
C ARG A 261 17.80 -0.87 20.13
N ASP A 262 18.64 -0.37 19.24
CA ASP A 262 18.76 1.07 18.94
C ASP A 262 17.67 1.53 17.99
N MET A 263 17.27 0.68 17.03
CA MET A 263 16.05 0.89 16.24
C MET A 263 14.81 0.95 17.16
N ALA A 264 14.75 0.10 18.19
CA ALA A 264 13.68 0.14 19.18
C ALA A 264 13.70 1.43 20.01
N ARG A 265 14.87 1.98 20.39
CA ARG A 265 14.99 3.29 21.05
C ARG A 265 14.44 4.42 20.19
N PHE A 266 14.79 4.42 18.91
CA PHE A 266 14.27 5.40 17.96
C PHE A 266 12.74 5.31 17.82
N GLY A 267 12.18 4.11 17.67
CA GLY A 267 10.73 3.89 17.65
C GLY A 267 10.06 4.33 18.96
N TYR A 268 10.68 4.02 20.09
CA TYR A 268 10.15 4.38 21.41
C TYR A 268 10.14 5.90 21.65
N LEU A 269 11.12 6.64 21.11
CA LEU A 269 11.10 8.10 21.09
C LEU A 269 9.85 8.63 20.40
N PHE A 270 9.51 8.09 19.21
CA PHE A 270 8.31 8.46 18.49
C PHE A 270 7.04 8.07 19.23
N LEU A 271 6.97 6.85 19.78
CA LEU A 271 5.83 6.40 20.58
C LEU A 271 5.57 7.31 21.78
N ASN A 272 6.62 7.90 22.36
CA ASN A 272 6.56 8.90 23.42
C ASN A 272 6.47 10.35 22.91
N ARG A 273 6.04 10.56 21.64
CA ARG A 273 5.79 11.89 21.07
C ARG A 273 7.04 12.78 21.05
N GLY A 274 8.20 12.19 20.86
CA GLY A 274 9.49 12.88 20.84
C GLY A 274 10.06 13.23 22.22
N LEU A 275 9.38 12.82 23.31
CA LEU A 275 9.88 13.00 24.68
C LEU A 275 10.82 11.86 25.05
N TRP A 276 11.96 12.16 25.66
CA TRP A 276 12.93 11.20 26.19
C TRP A 276 13.55 11.70 27.49
N ASP A 277 13.40 10.94 28.56
CA ASP A 277 13.93 11.23 29.89
C ASP A 277 13.63 12.66 30.41
N GLY A 278 12.42 13.15 30.11
CA GLY A 278 11.95 14.49 30.48
C GLY A 278 12.34 15.61 29.53
N GLU A 279 13.12 15.32 28.49
CA GLU A 279 13.53 16.29 27.46
C GLU A 279 12.76 16.06 26.15
N GLN A 280 12.28 17.13 25.51
CA GLN A 280 11.65 17.07 24.20
C GLN A 280 12.75 17.06 23.13
N VAL A 281 13.13 15.87 22.68
CA VAL A 281 14.17 15.65 21.65
C VAL A 281 13.67 15.99 20.27
N ILE A 282 12.45 15.54 19.90
CA ILE A 282 11.76 15.90 18.67
C ILE A 282 10.47 16.62 19.04
N PRO A 283 10.11 17.77 18.43
CA PRO A 283 8.84 18.43 18.71
C PRO A 283 7.66 17.48 18.56
N ALA A 284 6.72 17.49 19.51
CA ALA A 284 5.56 16.61 19.48
C ALA A 284 4.69 16.83 18.21
N GLU A 285 4.59 18.09 17.78
CA GLU A 285 3.88 18.46 16.55
C GLU A 285 4.55 17.83 15.32
N TRP A 286 5.89 17.73 15.30
CA TRP A 286 6.62 17.06 14.22
C TRP A 286 6.38 15.57 14.22
N VAL A 287 6.44 14.90 15.36
CA VAL A 287 6.11 13.49 15.50
C VAL A 287 4.70 13.22 14.96
N ARG A 288 3.74 14.06 15.35
CA ARG A 288 2.37 13.96 14.86
C ARG A 288 2.29 14.18 13.35
N ALA A 289 2.95 15.21 12.81
CA ALA A 289 2.98 15.48 11.38
C ALA A 289 3.65 14.34 10.58
N SER A 290 4.69 13.73 11.15
CA SER A 290 5.39 12.60 10.53
C SER A 290 4.51 11.35 10.47
N ALA A 291 3.73 11.11 11.52
CA ALA A 291 2.82 9.98 11.65
C ALA A 291 1.44 10.26 11.03
N TRP A 292 1.29 11.30 10.24
CA TRP A 292 0.00 11.74 9.72
C TRP A 292 0.02 11.83 8.21
N PRO A 293 -1.00 11.32 7.49
CA PRO A 293 -1.11 11.51 6.06
C PRO A 293 -1.06 12.99 5.69
N GLN A 294 -0.10 13.37 4.85
CA GLN A 294 0.16 14.76 4.47
C GLN A 294 -0.47 15.10 3.12
N GLY A 295 -1.78 14.93 3.02
CA GLY A 295 -2.57 15.35 1.87
C GLY A 295 -3.01 14.21 0.96
N GLU A 296 -3.96 14.52 0.10
CA GLU A 296 -4.42 13.65 -0.98
C GLU A 296 -3.32 13.55 -2.03
N GLY A 297 -2.98 12.37 -2.44
CA GLY A 297 -1.97 12.09 -3.46
C GLY A 297 -2.43 10.97 -4.36
N VAL A 298 -1.83 10.90 -5.54
CA VAL A 298 -2.08 9.83 -6.48
C VAL A 298 -0.80 9.01 -6.60
N PHE A 299 -0.85 7.72 -6.23
CA PHE A 299 0.27 6.81 -6.48
C PHE A 299 0.35 6.51 -7.97
N THR A 300 1.51 6.74 -8.56
CA THR A 300 1.76 6.49 -10.00
C THR A 300 2.68 5.29 -10.22
N GLY A 301 2.68 4.32 -9.33
CA GLY A 301 3.34 3.04 -9.55
C GLY A 301 2.54 2.19 -10.54
N ASN A 302 3.18 1.66 -11.58
CA ASN A 302 2.56 0.78 -12.61
C ASN A 302 1.37 1.38 -13.37
N GLY A 303 1.30 2.72 -13.53
CA GLY A 303 0.27 3.37 -14.35
C GLY A 303 -1.13 3.45 -13.74
N GLN A 304 -1.30 3.08 -12.48
CA GLN A 304 -2.56 3.26 -11.75
C GLN A 304 -2.47 4.40 -10.75
N ALA A 305 -3.36 5.37 -10.89
CA ALA A 305 -3.53 6.45 -9.94
C ALA A 305 -4.31 5.94 -8.71
N MET A 306 -3.68 5.93 -7.54
CA MET A 306 -4.34 5.57 -6.28
C MET A 306 -4.24 6.68 -5.24
N PRO A 307 -5.33 7.01 -4.53
CA PRO A 307 -5.28 7.99 -3.46
C PRO A 307 -4.33 7.50 -2.36
N ILE A 308 -3.39 8.37 -1.92
CA ILE A 308 -2.49 8.05 -0.82
C ILE A 308 -2.84 8.91 0.38
N ASP A 309 -3.40 8.28 1.36
CA ASP A 309 -3.59 8.79 2.71
C ASP A 309 -2.79 7.99 3.75
N TRP A 310 -1.65 7.38 3.32
CA TRP A 310 -0.86 6.45 4.16
C TRP A 310 0.57 6.91 4.41
N TYR A 311 0.98 8.05 3.87
CA TYR A 311 2.34 8.53 4.03
C TYR A 311 2.39 9.92 4.65
N GLY A 312 3.16 10.03 5.74
CA GLY A 312 3.42 11.28 6.43
C GLY A 312 4.73 11.92 5.97
N LEU A 313 5.50 12.49 6.91
CA LEU A 313 6.84 13.00 6.62
C LEU A 313 7.86 11.88 6.78
N GLN A 314 8.05 11.08 5.75
CA GLN A 314 8.95 9.91 5.68
C GLN A 314 8.53 8.76 6.62
N TRP A 315 7.23 8.63 6.94
CA TRP A 315 6.65 7.57 7.72
C TRP A 315 5.42 6.99 7.05
N TRP A 316 5.27 5.66 7.12
CA TRP A 316 4.09 4.94 6.67
C TRP A 316 3.02 4.96 7.75
N ASN A 317 1.78 5.13 7.34
CA ASN A 317 0.61 5.10 8.21
C ASN A 317 -0.33 4.00 7.79
N TRP A 318 -0.62 3.11 8.70
CA TRP A 318 -1.55 2.02 8.48
C TRP A 318 -2.82 2.26 9.28
N LYS A 319 -3.95 2.29 8.59
CA LYS A 319 -5.24 2.48 9.24
C LYS A 319 -5.61 1.27 10.10
N PRO A 320 -6.48 1.44 11.14
CA PRO A 320 -6.84 0.38 12.08
C PRO A 320 -7.36 -0.92 11.45
N ASP A 321 -7.96 -0.82 10.31
CA ASP A 321 -8.53 -1.93 9.55
C ASP A 321 -7.51 -2.83 8.84
N ILE A 322 -6.27 -2.39 8.73
CA ILE A 322 -5.18 -3.18 8.16
C ILE A 322 -4.51 -4.06 9.22
N PHE A 323 -4.46 -3.60 10.47
CA PHE A 323 -3.83 -4.29 11.58
C PHE A 323 -4.86 -4.71 12.64
N ALA A 324 -5.74 -5.65 12.32
CA ALA A 324 -6.70 -6.24 13.26
C ALA A 324 -7.41 -5.18 14.14
N GLY A 325 -7.78 -4.03 13.58
CA GLY A 325 -8.40 -2.92 14.30
C GLY A 325 -7.43 -1.97 15.01
N GLN A 326 -6.12 -2.19 14.90
CA GLN A 326 -5.10 -1.34 15.51
C GLN A 326 -4.50 -0.34 14.52
N ARG A 327 -4.27 0.89 14.96
CA ARG A 327 -3.49 1.87 14.20
C ARG A 327 -2.01 1.51 14.26
N ALA A 328 -1.33 1.56 13.11
CA ALA A 328 0.10 1.38 13.05
C ALA A 328 0.77 2.54 12.31
N VAL A 329 1.94 2.96 12.79
CA VAL A 329 2.83 3.92 12.15
C VAL A 329 4.19 3.23 12.00
N ALA A 330 4.74 3.18 10.79
CA ALA A 330 5.93 2.40 10.54
C ALA A 330 7.04 3.18 9.84
N ALA A 331 8.27 3.03 10.33
CA ALA A 331 9.47 3.21 9.55
C ALA A 331 9.77 1.86 8.89
N GLN A 332 9.82 1.87 7.55
CA GLN A 332 9.89 0.64 6.75
C GLN A 332 11.10 0.70 5.82
N GLY A 333 11.89 -0.36 5.82
CA GLY A 333 13.05 -0.54 4.95
C GLY A 333 12.94 -1.84 4.15
N TYR A 334 13.65 -1.88 3.03
CA TYR A 334 13.72 -3.00 2.09
C TYR A 334 13.92 -4.34 2.81
N ALA A 335 13.19 -5.36 2.34
CA ALA A 335 13.30 -6.76 2.76
C ALA A 335 12.95 -7.06 4.23
N GLY A 336 12.15 -6.22 4.93
CA GLY A 336 11.66 -6.53 6.28
C GLY A 336 12.44 -5.87 7.42
N GLN A 337 13.17 -4.78 7.13
CA GLN A 337 13.68 -3.89 8.15
C GLN A 337 12.54 -3.01 8.63
N THR A 338 12.03 -3.16 9.85
CA THR A 338 10.87 -2.38 10.30
C THR A 338 10.99 -1.87 11.73
N VAL A 339 10.39 -0.72 11.96
CA VAL A 339 10.01 -0.21 13.29
C VAL A 339 8.53 0.12 13.22
N ILE A 340 7.67 -0.76 13.73
CA ILE A 340 6.22 -0.63 13.68
C ILE A 340 5.73 -0.17 15.04
N LEU A 341 5.13 1.02 15.08
CA LEU A 341 4.50 1.60 16.27
C LEU A 341 3.03 1.24 16.29
N LEU A 342 2.53 0.79 17.42
CA LEU A 342 1.13 0.48 17.72
C LEU A 342 0.70 1.35 18.90
N PRO A 343 0.40 2.64 18.64
CA PRO A 343 0.25 3.63 19.71
C PRO A 343 -0.89 3.35 20.67
N ASP A 344 -2.01 2.80 20.17
CA ASP A 344 -3.17 2.50 21.00
C ASP A 344 -2.89 1.35 21.98
N LEU A 345 -1.89 0.52 21.69
CA LEU A 345 -1.41 -0.56 22.54
C LEU A 345 -0.19 -0.17 23.40
N ASP A 346 0.33 1.06 23.26
CA ASP A 346 1.63 1.44 23.82
C ASP A 346 2.71 0.39 23.53
N MET A 347 2.80 -0.02 22.26
CA MET A 347 3.64 -1.12 21.81
C MET A 347 4.42 -0.73 20.56
N LEU A 348 5.58 -1.32 20.39
CA LEU A 348 6.31 -1.30 19.11
C LEU A 348 6.92 -2.67 18.83
N VAL A 349 7.05 -2.97 17.53
CA VAL A 349 7.69 -4.18 17.01
C VAL A 349 8.84 -3.78 16.09
N VAL A 350 10.00 -4.36 16.32
CA VAL A 350 11.17 -4.15 15.46
C VAL A 350 11.59 -5.47 14.84
N THR A 351 11.82 -5.45 13.52
CA THR A 351 12.38 -6.58 12.79
C THR A 351 13.61 -6.17 12.00
N THR A 352 14.58 -7.07 11.92
CA THR A 352 15.65 -7.02 10.93
C THR A 352 15.68 -8.33 10.17
N ALA A 353 16.09 -8.28 8.90
CA ALA A 353 15.99 -9.41 7.99
C ALA A 353 17.16 -9.43 6.99
N GLU A 354 17.30 -10.51 6.23
CA GLU A 354 18.26 -10.62 5.14
C GLU A 354 17.94 -9.58 4.04
N THR A 355 18.94 -8.79 3.67
CA THR A 355 18.80 -7.66 2.74
C THR A 355 19.38 -7.93 1.35
N LEU A 356 20.23 -8.95 1.21
CA LEU A 356 20.87 -9.29 -0.07
C LEU A 356 19.97 -10.24 -0.87
N VAL A 357 18.77 -9.78 -1.19
CA VAL A 357 17.74 -10.53 -1.90
C VAL A 357 17.21 -9.73 -3.09
N PRO A 358 16.69 -10.39 -4.14
CA PRO A 358 16.02 -9.71 -5.24
C PRO A 358 14.75 -8.95 -4.78
N PRO A 359 14.28 -7.94 -5.54
CA PRO A 359 13.14 -7.11 -5.15
C PRO A 359 11.85 -7.89 -4.88
N ASP A 360 11.51 -8.88 -5.68
CA ASP A 360 10.35 -9.76 -5.51
C ASP A 360 10.39 -10.57 -4.21
N VAL A 361 11.59 -11.04 -3.84
CA VAL A 361 11.82 -11.71 -2.56
C VAL A 361 11.69 -10.73 -1.40
N ALA A 362 12.23 -9.51 -1.55
CA ALA A 362 12.14 -8.46 -0.53
C ALA A 362 10.71 -8.04 -0.24
N GLU A 363 9.87 -7.89 -1.26
CA GLU A 363 8.43 -7.61 -1.12
C GLU A 363 7.71 -8.73 -0.37
N THR A 364 8.01 -9.98 -0.72
CA THR A 364 7.47 -11.16 -0.01
C THR A 364 7.89 -11.19 1.46
N GLN A 365 9.16 -10.91 1.77
CA GLN A 365 9.66 -10.82 3.14
C GLN A 365 8.92 -9.74 3.94
N MET A 366 8.73 -8.56 3.35
CA MET A 366 8.00 -7.46 3.98
C MET A 366 6.55 -7.83 4.29
N ALA A 367 5.83 -8.43 3.34
CA ALA A 367 4.46 -8.91 3.54
C ALA A 367 4.38 -9.91 4.70
N ARG A 368 5.34 -10.84 4.79
CA ARG A 368 5.42 -11.83 5.86
C ARG A 368 5.70 -11.21 7.25
N VAL A 369 6.47 -10.11 7.31
CA VAL A 369 6.64 -9.37 8.57
C VAL A 369 5.33 -8.76 9.06
N TYR A 370 4.53 -8.19 8.16
CA TYR A 370 3.21 -7.68 8.51
C TYR A 370 2.24 -8.80 8.92
N ASP A 371 2.24 -9.92 8.21
CA ASP A 371 1.47 -11.11 8.59
C ASP A 371 1.84 -11.58 10.02
N LEU A 372 3.13 -11.58 10.37
CA LEU A 372 3.60 -11.94 11.72
C LEU A 372 3.00 -11.03 12.78
N VAL A 373 2.98 -9.71 12.54
CA VAL A 373 2.41 -8.75 13.49
C VAL A 373 0.90 -8.95 13.58
N GLU A 374 0.20 -9.02 12.47
CA GLU A 374 -1.27 -9.06 12.42
C GLU A 374 -1.85 -10.38 12.94
N TYR A 375 -1.22 -11.51 12.60
CA TYR A 375 -1.82 -12.83 12.86
C TYR A 375 -1.21 -13.61 13.99
N ALA A 376 -0.01 -13.27 14.41
CA ALA A 376 0.63 -13.94 15.55
C ALA A 376 0.75 -13.02 16.76
N ILE A 377 1.20 -11.76 16.58
CA ILE A 377 1.47 -10.87 17.71
C ILE A 377 0.18 -10.24 18.22
N LEU A 378 -0.57 -9.52 17.38
CA LEU A 378 -1.76 -8.78 17.82
C LEU A 378 -2.85 -9.64 18.47
N PRO A 379 -3.17 -10.86 18.00
CA PRO A 379 -4.16 -11.71 18.65
C PRO A 379 -3.78 -12.19 20.06
N ALA A 380 -2.48 -12.09 20.41
CA ALA A 380 -1.95 -12.48 21.71
C ALA A 380 -1.82 -11.30 22.69
N VAL A 381 -2.25 -10.10 22.28
CA VAL A 381 -2.18 -8.85 23.10
C VAL A 381 -3.59 -8.44 23.53
N ASP A 382 -3.75 -8.09 24.80
CA ASP A 382 -5.00 -7.56 25.32
C ASP A 382 -5.41 -6.27 24.59
N SER A 383 -6.70 -6.13 24.32
CA SER A 383 -7.24 -4.91 23.68
C SER A 383 -7.00 -3.67 24.54
N PRO A 384 -6.74 -2.50 23.94
CA PRO A 384 -6.51 -1.27 24.68
C PRO A 384 -7.78 -0.83 25.40
N GLU A 385 -7.62 -0.28 26.64
CA GLU A 385 -8.74 0.28 27.42
C GLU A 385 -9.28 1.58 26.79
N ALA A 386 -8.45 2.35 26.10
CA ALA A 386 -8.82 3.60 25.43
C ALA A 386 -7.85 3.93 24.28
N VAL A 387 -8.36 4.61 23.25
CA VAL A 387 -7.57 5.13 22.14
C VAL A 387 -6.88 6.44 22.55
N ASP A 388 -5.57 6.58 22.27
CA ASP A 388 -4.83 7.79 22.57
C ASP A 388 -5.21 8.93 21.59
N PRO A 389 -5.82 10.05 22.09
CA PRO A 389 -6.26 11.14 21.23
C PRO A 389 -5.13 11.84 20.47
N PHE A 390 -3.88 11.76 20.92
CA PHE A 390 -2.73 12.33 20.19
C PHE A 390 -2.58 11.72 18.79
N TRP A 391 -2.82 10.42 18.69
CA TRP A 391 -2.72 9.66 17.46
C TRP A 391 -4.05 9.57 16.69
N THR A 392 -5.13 10.17 17.22
CA THR A 392 -6.43 10.17 16.55
C THR A 392 -6.46 11.21 15.43
N LEU A 393 -6.83 10.79 14.23
CA LEU A 393 -7.10 11.68 13.10
C LEU A 393 -8.30 12.58 13.44
N PRO A 394 -8.35 13.90 13.04
CA PRO A 394 -9.62 14.60 12.98
C PRO A 394 -10.61 13.73 12.20
N GLU A 395 -11.88 13.75 12.58
CA GLU A 395 -12.92 13.13 11.75
C GLU A 395 -12.85 13.77 10.35
N VAL A 396 -12.18 13.09 9.44
CA VAL A 396 -12.32 13.35 8.01
C VAL A 396 -13.65 12.71 7.64
N GLU A 397 -14.57 13.44 7.04
CA GLU A 397 -15.72 12.82 6.40
C GLU A 397 -15.17 11.74 5.48
N LEU A 398 -15.41 10.47 5.82
CA LEU A 398 -15.00 9.36 4.97
C LEU A 398 -15.66 9.57 3.61
N PRO A 399 -14.94 9.37 2.49
CA PRO A 399 -15.57 9.37 1.18
C PRO A 399 -16.76 8.40 1.21
N ALA A 400 -17.80 8.68 0.41
CA ALA A 400 -18.96 7.80 0.35
C ALA A 400 -18.53 6.34 0.15
N ALA A 401 -19.14 5.41 0.89
CA ALA A 401 -18.82 3.98 0.78
C ALA A 401 -19.03 3.47 -0.65
N ASP A 402 -18.17 2.55 -1.08
CA ASP A 402 -18.45 1.75 -2.27
C ASP A 402 -19.65 0.86 -2.00
N ARG A 403 -20.74 1.03 -2.77
CA ARG A 403 -22.00 0.34 -2.62
C ARG A 403 -22.34 -0.46 -3.87
N LEU A 404 -23.17 -1.47 -3.71
CA LEU A 404 -23.78 -2.13 -4.88
C LEU A 404 -24.95 -1.31 -5.39
N TYR A 405 -24.94 -1.09 -6.70
CA TYR A 405 -26.03 -0.44 -7.43
C TYR A 405 -26.63 -1.42 -8.44
N THR A 406 -27.91 -1.23 -8.75
CA THR A 406 -28.56 -1.90 -9.87
C THR A 406 -29.10 -0.87 -10.84
N ALA A 407 -29.06 -1.20 -12.14
CA ALA A 407 -29.66 -0.42 -13.22
C ALA A 407 -30.15 -1.34 -14.33
N THR A 408 -31.05 -0.87 -15.20
CA THR A 408 -31.35 -1.54 -16.47
C THR A 408 -30.21 -1.36 -17.46
N ALA A 409 -30.13 -2.19 -18.51
CA ALA A 409 -29.08 -2.15 -19.51
C ALA A 409 -28.98 -0.77 -20.23
N ASP A 410 -30.07 0.00 -20.28
CA ASP A 410 -30.11 1.36 -20.81
C ASP A 410 -29.76 2.46 -19.78
N GLY A 411 -29.30 2.08 -18.59
CA GLY A 411 -28.88 2.97 -17.50
C GLY A 411 -30.02 3.57 -16.66
N ARG A 412 -31.27 3.16 -16.90
CA ARG A 412 -32.42 3.67 -16.14
C ARG A 412 -32.62 2.92 -14.82
N GLY A 413 -33.38 3.54 -13.91
CA GLY A 413 -33.76 2.93 -12.64
C GLY A 413 -32.59 2.62 -11.72
N GLN A 414 -31.48 3.33 -11.88
CA GLN A 414 -30.32 3.17 -11.02
C GLN A 414 -30.69 3.46 -9.57
N LYS A 415 -30.33 2.57 -8.68
CA LYS A 415 -30.49 2.70 -7.23
C LYS A 415 -29.50 1.82 -6.48
N PRO A 416 -29.16 2.18 -5.23
CA PRO A 416 -28.46 1.26 -4.34
C PRO A 416 -29.24 -0.06 -4.20
N LEU A 417 -28.51 -1.18 -4.11
CA LEU A 417 -29.13 -2.49 -3.95
C LEU A 417 -29.69 -2.67 -2.54
N PHE A 418 -28.87 -2.35 -1.53
CA PHE A 418 -29.25 -2.32 -0.12
C PHE A 418 -28.34 -1.32 0.63
N ASP A 419 -28.73 -0.97 1.86
CA ASP A 419 -27.96 -0.09 2.73
C ASP A 419 -27.17 -0.93 3.74
N ASP A 420 -25.84 -0.75 3.78
CA ASP A 420 -24.94 -1.44 4.69
C ASP A 420 -23.84 -0.46 5.10
N PRO A 421 -24.17 0.50 5.99
CA PRO A 421 -23.25 1.55 6.37
C PRO A 421 -22.02 1.01 7.09
N GLY A 422 -20.87 1.60 6.82
CA GLY A 422 -19.59 1.20 7.40
C GLY A 422 -18.88 0.06 6.66
N PHE A 423 -19.39 -0.35 5.48
CA PHE A 423 -18.75 -1.37 4.65
C PHE A 423 -18.68 -0.95 3.20
N ASN A 424 -17.60 -1.36 2.54
CA ASN A 424 -17.46 -1.31 1.09
C ASN A 424 -17.86 -2.65 0.48
N HIS A 425 -18.41 -2.59 -0.73
CA HIS A 425 -18.87 -3.74 -1.49
C HIS A 425 -18.25 -3.74 -2.88
N TRP A 426 -17.74 -4.90 -3.31
CA TRP A 426 -16.98 -5.03 -4.55
C TRP A 426 -17.38 -6.24 -5.37
N GLY A 427 -17.20 -6.12 -6.70
CA GLY A 427 -17.22 -7.24 -7.62
C GLY A 427 -18.44 -8.14 -7.48
N PRO A 428 -19.66 -7.63 -7.62
CA PRO A 428 -20.86 -8.42 -7.45
C PRO A 428 -21.05 -9.43 -8.58
N ALA A 429 -21.61 -10.62 -8.26
CA ALA A 429 -22.03 -11.60 -9.25
C ALA A 429 -23.43 -12.17 -8.91
N TRP A 430 -24.35 -12.14 -9.89
CA TRP A 430 -25.67 -12.71 -9.78
C TRP A 430 -25.65 -14.25 -9.74
N SER A 431 -26.48 -14.85 -8.87
CA SER A 431 -26.75 -16.28 -8.96
C SER A 431 -27.56 -16.62 -10.22
N PRO A 432 -27.38 -17.81 -10.81
CA PRO A 432 -28.09 -18.20 -12.04
C PRO A 432 -29.63 -18.24 -11.90
N ASP A 433 -30.13 -18.39 -10.67
CA ASP A 433 -31.57 -18.34 -10.36
C ASP A 433 -32.13 -16.91 -10.20
N GLY A 434 -31.22 -15.89 -10.23
CA GLY A 434 -31.59 -14.48 -10.06
C GLY A 434 -32.06 -14.07 -8.67
N GLN A 435 -31.91 -14.95 -7.67
CA GLN A 435 -32.41 -14.68 -6.32
C GLN A 435 -31.35 -14.07 -5.41
N ARG A 436 -30.06 -14.32 -5.68
CA ARG A 436 -28.95 -13.95 -4.79
C ARG A 436 -27.84 -13.20 -5.52
N VAL A 437 -27.08 -12.45 -4.76
CA VAL A 437 -25.83 -11.80 -5.20
C VAL A 437 -24.72 -12.20 -4.27
N VAL A 438 -23.58 -12.62 -4.81
CA VAL A 438 -22.32 -12.79 -4.08
C VAL A 438 -21.41 -11.60 -4.39
N PHE A 439 -20.66 -11.11 -3.41
CA PHE A 439 -19.80 -9.95 -3.55
C PHE A 439 -18.71 -9.96 -2.47
N SER A 440 -17.66 -9.21 -2.70
CA SER A 440 -16.63 -8.94 -1.69
C SER A 440 -17.10 -7.83 -0.77
N ARG A 441 -16.92 -8.01 0.53
CA ARG A 441 -17.28 -7.04 1.57
C ARG A 441 -16.15 -6.83 2.55
N ASN A 442 -15.81 -5.58 2.81
CA ASN A 442 -14.83 -5.19 3.82
C ASN A 442 -15.29 -3.93 4.56
N PRO A 443 -14.84 -3.70 5.81
CA PRO A 443 -15.17 -2.46 6.53
C PRO A 443 -14.80 -1.22 5.72
N GLN A 444 -15.64 -0.17 5.80
CA GLN A 444 -15.36 1.12 5.19
C GLN A 444 -14.31 1.87 6.02
N THR A 445 -13.08 1.88 5.57
CA THR A 445 -11.95 2.39 6.31
C THR A 445 -11.15 3.41 5.53
N GLY A 446 -11.70 3.86 4.41
CA GLY A 446 -11.10 4.76 3.43
C GLY A 446 -10.96 4.10 2.05
N PRO A 447 -10.32 4.77 1.07
CA PRO A 447 -10.19 4.22 -0.28
C PRO A 447 -9.47 2.87 -0.24
N VAL A 448 -10.01 1.94 -1.01
CA VAL A 448 -9.50 0.56 -1.08
C VAL A 448 -8.16 0.56 -1.80
N SER A 449 -7.15 0.00 -1.17
CA SER A 449 -5.80 -0.09 -1.70
C SER A 449 -5.26 -1.52 -1.58
N PRO A 450 -4.24 -1.90 -2.32
CA PRO A 450 -3.50 -3.13 -2.04
C PRO A 450 -3.03 -3.12 -0.58
N GLY A 451 -3.53 -4.07 0.23
CA GLY A 451 -3.34 -4.09 1.68
C GLY A 451 -4.54 -3.57 2.50
N SER A 452 -5.64 -3.20 1.85
CA SER A 452 -6.92 -2.93 2.54
C SER A 452 -7.37 -4.16 3.36
N PRO A 453 -8.22 -3.95 4.41
CA PRO A 453 -8.73 -5.04 5.21
C PRO A 453 -9.27 -6.15 4.34
N ARG A 454 -9.03 -7.37 4.79
CA ARG A 454 -9.38 -8.56 4.02
C ARG A 454 -10.83 -8.55 3.61
N SER A 455 -11.06 -8.61 2.32
CA SER A 455 -12.41 -8.75 1.79
C SER A 455 -12.83 -10.22 1.89
N ALA A 456 -13.84 -10.48 2.69
CA ALA A 456 -14.52 -11.76 2.64
C ALA A 456 -15.60 -11.75 1.56
N LEU A 457 -15.87 -12.90 0.95
CA LEU A 457 -17.05 -13.05 0.15
C LEU A 457 -18.28 -13.14 1.06
N TYR A 458 -19.28 -12.37 0.69
CA TYR A 458 -20.61 -12.39 1.29
C TYR A 458 -21.64 -12.76 0.25
N ILE A 459 -22.73 -13.35 0.70
CA ILE A 459 -23.89 -13.66 -0.11
C ILE A 459 -25.13 -13.05 0.54
N ALA A 460 -26.01 -12.48 -0.26
CA ALA A 460 -27.30 -11.95 0.17
C ALA A 460 -28.39 -12.27 -0.85
N ASN A 461 -29.64 -12.25 -0.43
CA ASN A 461 -30.75 -12.17 -1.37
C ASN A 461 -30.70 -10.84 -2.12
N PHE A 462 -31.25 -10.80 -3.33
CA PHE A 462 -31.22 -9.57 -4.14
C PHE A 462 -31.97 -8.39 -3.50
N ASP A 463 -32.83 -8.63 -2.53
CA ASP A 463 -33.50 -7.60 -1.73
C ASP A 463 -32.68 -7.14 -0.50
N GLY A 464 -31.44 -7.63 -0.34
CA GLY A 464 -30.55 -7.32 0.76
C GLY A 464 -30.77 -8.14 2.04
N THR A 465 -31.76 -9.03 2.05
CA THR A 465 -31.99 -9.94 3.18
C THR A 465 -31.03 -11.13 3.15
N ASP A 466 -30.92 -11.87 4.25
CA ASP A 466 -30.03 -13.03 4.42
C ASP A 466 -28.55 -12.75 4.10
N LEU A 467 -28.08 -11.53 4.44
CA LEU A 467 -26.67 -11.14 4.30
C LEU A 467 -25.82 -11.97 5.27
N ARG A 468 -24.91 -12.77 4.73
CA ARG A 468 -24.03 -13.63 5.53
C ARG A 468 -22.68 -13.84 4.87
N PRO A 469 -21.62 -14.08 5.66
CA PRO A 469 -20.31 -14.43 5.10
C PRO A 469 -20.38 -15.79 4.38
N LEU A 470 -19.67 -15.88 3.27
CA LEU A 470 -19.48 -17.12 2.52
C LEU A 470 -18.06 -17.67 2.79
N THR A 471 -17.03 -16.80 2.89
CA THR A 471 -15.67 -17.16 3.23
C THR A 471 -15.27 -16.64 4.61
N ASN A 472 -14.42 -17.38 5.30
CA ASN A 472 -13.80 -16.97 6.57
C ASN A 472 -12.37 -17.55 6.64
N ASN A 473 -11.60 -17.34 5.58
CA ASN A 473 -10.25 -17.90 5.41
C ASN A 473 -9.14 -16.90 5.75
N GLY A 474 -9.52 -15.69 6.16
CA GLY A 474 -8.60 -14.62 6.48
C GLY A 474 -7.77 -14.13 5.28
N ARG A 475 -8.22 -14.25 4.05
CA ARG A 475 -7.58 -13.80 2.82
C ARG A 475 -8.41 -12.71 2.14
N ASN A 476 -7.81 -12.02 1.17
CA ASN A 476 -8.56 -11.15 0.27
C ASN A 476 -9.25 -12.00 -0.79
N ASN A 477 -10.59 -11.95 -0.81
CA ASN A 477 -11.42 -12.73 -1.72
C ASN A 477 -12.21 -11.76 -2.60
N PHE A 478 -12.08 -11.88 -3.92
CA PHE A 478 -12.69 -10.95 -4.88
C PHE A 478 -13.01 -11.59 -6.24
N LEU A 479 -13.74 -10.84 -7.09
CA LEU A 479 -14.20 -11.25 -8.41
C LEU A 479 -14.87 -12.64 -8.44
N PRO A 480 -15.90 -12.85 -7.63
CA PRO A 480 -16.61 -14.13 -7.62
C PRO A 480 -17.37 -14.38 -8.92
N ALA A 481 -17.47 -15.65 -9.33
CA ALA A 481 -18.24 -16.12 -10.48
C ALA A 481 -19.00 -17.39 -10.15
N TRP A 482 -20.31 -17.39 -10.36
CA TRP A 482 -21.16 -18.55 -10.13
C TRP A 482 -20.96 -19.62 -11.19
N SER A 483 -20.99 -20.91 -10.79
CA SER A 483 -21.18 -22.01 -11.73
C SER A 483 -22.57 -21.94 -12.35
N PRO A 484 -22.77 -22.37 -13.62
CA PRO A 484 -24.06 -22.28 -14.30
C PRO A 484 -25.20 -23.03 -13.60
N ASP A 485 -24.87 -24.08 -12.84
CA ASP A 485 -25.84 -24.87 -12.05
C ASP A 485 -26.15 -24.23 -10.66
N GLY A 486 -25.48 -23.13 -10.31
CA GLY A 486 -25.66 -22.42 -9.04
C GLY A 486 -25.15 -23.17 -7.80
N SER A 487 -24.40 -24.25 -7.97
CA SER A 487 -23.92 -25.06 -6.84
C SER A 487 -22.60 -24.55 -6.26
N ARG A 488 -21.77 -23.87 -7.06
CA ARG A 488 -20.42 -23.43 -6.67
C ARG A 488 -20.13 -22.00 -7.10
N ILE A 489 -19.13 -21.41 -6.46
CA ILE A 489 -18.62 -20.06 -6.77
C ILE A 489 -17.12 -20.19 -6.91
N ALA A 490 -16.57 -19.79 -8.06
CA ALA A 490 -15.15 -19.59 -8.25
C ALA A 490 -14.80 -18.14 -7.92
N PHE A 491 -13.60 -17.89 -7.39
CA PHE A 491 -13.18 -16.55 -6.99
C PHE A 491 -11.64 -16.47 -6.94
N ILE A 492 -11.14 -15.26 -6.92
CA ILE A 492 -9.73 -14.99 -6.69
C ILE A 492 -9.51 -14.80 -5.20
N SER A 493 -8.49 -15.47 -4.65
CA SER A 493 -8.14 -15.38 -3.23
C SER A 493 -6.63 -15.28 -3.05
N GLY A 494 -6.18 -14.37 -2.21
CA GLY A 494 -4.75 -14.20 -1.92
C GLY A 494 -4.48 -13.55 -0.58
N THR A 495 -3.22 -13.56 -0.17
CA THR A 495 -2.70 -12.80 0.97
C THR A 495 -2.39 -11.35 0.54
N LEU A 496 -1.86 -10.53 1.44
CA LEU A 496 -1.42 -9.18 1.11
C LEU A 496 -0.29 -9.21 0.06
N GLY A 497 -0.50 -8.51 -1.06
CA GLY A 497 0.39 -8.47 -2.22
C GLY A 497 -0.29 -9.04 -3.48
N TRP A 498 0.03 -8.50 -4.64
CA TRP A 498 -0.56 -8.94 -5.90
C TRP A 498 0.02 -10.28 -6.40
N ASP A 499 1.14 -10.74 -5.84
CA ASP A 499 1.95 -11.85 -6.37
C ASP A 499 1.50 -13.25 -5.94
N SER A 500 0.45 -13.38 -5.12
CA SER A 500 -0.04 -14.66 -4.60
C SER A 500 -1.55 -14.87 -4.75
N HIS A 501 -2.14 -14.29 -5.77
CA HIS A 501 -3.57 -14.48 -6.05
C HIS A 501 -3.79 -15.78 -6.80
N GLU A 502 -4.65 -16.64 -6.24
CA GLU A 502 -4.96 -17.96 -6.75
C GLU A 502 -6.45 -18.10 -7.06
N VAL A 503 -6.81 -19.01 -7.95
CA VAL A 503 -8.21 -19.36 -8.21
C VAL A 503 -8.69 -20.38 -7.18
N TYR A 504 -9.74 -20.01 -6.47
CA TYR A 504 -10.43 -20.86 -5.51
C TYR A 504 -11.84 -21.20 -5.99
N VAL A 505 -12.37 -22.27 -5.45
CA VAL A 505 -13.79 -22.63 -5.58
C VAL A 505 -14.36 -22.95 -4.20
N ILE A 506 -15.63 -22.58 -3.98
CA ILE A 506 -16.39 -22.86 -2.76
C ILE A 506 -17.82 -23.25 -3.13
N ASN A 507 -18.47 -24.11 -2.34
CA ASN A 507 -19.90 -24.39 -2.51
C ASN A 507 -20.74 -23.16 -2.15
N ALA A 508 -21.92 -23.03 -2.75
CA ALA A 508 -22.82 -21.89 -2.49
C ALA A 508 -23.33 -21.81 -1.04
N ASP A 509 -23.17 -22.86 -0.26
CA ASP A 509 -23.46 -22.88 1.18
C ASP A 509 -22.27 -22.47 2.07
N GLY A 510 -21.08 -22.21 1.48
CA GLY A 510 -19.85 -21.82 2.17
C GLY A 510 -18.96 -22.99 2.55
N SER A 511 -19.31 -24.23 2.22
CA SER A 511 -18.50 -25.41 2.47
C SER A 511 -17.54 -25.74 1.31
N GLY A 512 -16.55 -26.59 1.54
CA GLY A 512 -15.74 -27.19 0.48
C GLY A 512 -14.82 -26.23 -0.25
N GLU A 513 -14.33 -25.17 0.40
CA GLU A 513 -13.34 -24.26 -0.17
C GLU A 513 -12.08 -25.02 -0.59
N THR A 514 -11.64 -24.81 -1.84
CA THR A 514 -10.51 -25.51 -2.45
C THR A 514 -9.73 -24.56 -3.35
N ASN A 515 -8.40 -24.55 -3.21
CA ASN A 515 -7.49 -23.88 -4.14
C ASN A 515 -7.36 -24.74 -5.41
N LEU A 516 -7.60 -24.14 -6.58
CA LEU A 516 -7.55 -24.83 -7.87
C LEU A 516 -6.22 -24.65 -8.60
N THR A 517 -5.49 -23.56 -8.37
CA THR A 517 -4.24 -23.28 -9.07
C THR A 517 -3.01 -23.67 -8.25
N ALA A 518 -2.93 -23.32 -6.98
CA ALA A 518 -1.90 -23.71 -6.02
C ALA A 518 -0.46 -23.60 -6.57
N ASN A 519 -0.12 -22.45 -7.13
CA ASN A 519 1.17 -22.15 -7.76
C ASN A 519 1.73 -20.81 -7.25
N ASP A 520 2.91 -20.40 -7.73
CA ASP A 520 3.56 -19.15 -7.33
C ASP A 520 3.36 -18.03 -8.39
N VAL A 521 2.32 -18.11 -9.21
CA VAL A 521 1.99 -17.10 -10.24
C VAL A 521 0.70 -16.38 -9.89
N GLN A 522 0.59 -15.14 -10.34
CA GLN A 522 -0.58 -14.30 -10.11
C GLN A 522 -1.72 -14.66 -11.07
N GLU A 523 -2.90 -14.97 -10.53
CA GLU A 523 -4.13 -15.14 -11.29
C GLU A 523 -5.03 -13.91 -11.19
N TYR A 524 -5.79 -13.64 -12.26
CA TYR A 524 -6.67 -12.49 -12.36
C TYR A 524 -7.94 -12.77 -13.17
N GLY A 525 -9.09 -12.56 -12.54
CA GLY A 525 -10.40 -12.80 -13.14
C GLY A 525 -10.69 -14.29 -13.35
N VAL A 526 -11.91 -14.70 -13.15
CA VAL A 526 -12.34 -16.09 -13.31
C VAL A 526 -13.73 -16.15 -13.91
N ALA A 527 -13.94 -17.08 -14.85
CA ALA A 527 -15.25 -17.27 -15.49
C ALA A 527 -15.53 -18.75 -15.81
N TRP A 528 -16.71 -19.21 -15.45
CA TRP A 528 -17.19 -20.54 -15.85
C TRP A 528 -17.66 -20.55 -17.30
N SER A 529 -17.38 -21.63 -18.03
CA SER A 529 -18.03 -21.90 -19.31
C SER A 529 -19.53 -22.15 -19.11
N PRO A 530 -20.39 -21.81 -20.07
CA PRO A 530 -21.86 -21.96 -19.90
C PRO A 530 -22.32 -23.41 -19.64
N ASP A 531 -21.54 -24.38 -20.10
CA ASP A 531 -21.81 -25.81 -19.88
C ASP A 531 -21.26 -26.31 -18.53
N GLY A 532 -20.57 -25.46 -17.76
CA GLY A 532 -19.99 -25.78 -16.47
C GLY A 532 -18.77 -26.71 -16.51
N ASN A 533 -18.25 -27.04 -17.69
CA ASN A 533 -17.16 -28.01 -17.85
C ASN A 533 -15.76 -27.40 -17.84
N ARG A 534 -15.63 -26.07 -17.97
CA ARG A 534 -14.34 -25.35 -17.94
C ARG A 534 -14.44 -24.10 -17.09
N ILE A 535 -13.28 -23.69 -16.53
CA ILE A 535 -13.05 -22.39 -15.93
C ILE A 535 -11.96 -21.70 -16.74
N ALA A 536 -12.20 -20.46 -17.18
CA ALA A 536 -11.19 -19.59 -17.78
C ALA A 536 -10.71 -18.58 -16.74
N PHE A 537 -9.42 -18.25 -16.77
CA PHE A 537 -8.78 -17.29 -15.86
C PHE A 537 -7.56 -16.63 -16.51
N GLY A 538 -7.19 -15.45 -16.07
CA GLY A 538 -5.91 -14.82 -16.42
C GLY A 538 -4.81 -15.29 -15.48
N THR A 539 -3.60 -15.55 -16.01
CA THR A 539 -2.42 -15.87 -15.19
C THR A 539 -1.20 -15.12 -15.73
N LYS A 540 -0.32 -14.66 -14.84
CA LYS A 540 0.91 -13.96 -15.23
C LYS A 540 2.02 -14.98 -15.41
N LEU A 541 2.38 -15.26 -16.65
CA LEU A 541 3.46 -16.19 -17.00
C LEU A 541 4.55 -15.47 -17.80
N ASP A 542 5.80 -15.60 -17.35
CA ASP A 542 6.96 -14.94 -17.98
C ASP A 542 6.81 -13.40 -18.14
N GLY A 543 6.12 -12.77 -17.20
CA GLY A 543 5.88 -11.32 -17.18
C GLY A 543 4.60 -10.87 -17.90
N ASP A 544 3.98 -11.70 -18.72
CA ASP A 544 2.79 -11.38 -19.51
C ASP A 544 1.53 -12.07 -18.98
N MET A 545 0.41 -11.34 -18.92
CA MET A 545 -0.90 -11.92 -18.61
C MET A 545 -1.40 -12.79 -19.78
N GLN A 546 -1.77 -14.03 -19.48
CA GLN A 546 -2.28 -15.00 -20.46
C GLN A 546 -3.58 -15.62 -19.96
N ILE A 547 -4.49 -15.95 -20.90
CA ILE A 547 -5.72 -16.64 -20.55
C ILE A 547 -5.50 -18.14 -20.60
N PHE A 548 -5.77 -18.79 -19.47
CA PHE A 548 -5.76 -20.23 -19.28
C PHE A 548 -7.17 -20.78 -19.13
N THR A 549 -7.30 -22.06 -19.34
CA THR A 549 -8.51 -22.81 -19.00
C THR A 549 -8.14 -24.06 -18.21
N MET A 550 -9.06 -24.48 -17.32
CA MET A 550 -8.93 -25.69 -16.52
C MET A 550 -10.27 -26.39 -16.33
N ASN A 551 -10.24 -27.65 -15.89
CA ASN A 551 -11.44 -28.34 -15.42
C ASN A 551 -11.93 -27.75 -14.08
N PRO A 552 -13.20 -27.92 -13.71
CA PRO A 552 -13.75 -27.42 -12.45
C PRO A 552 -13.15 -27.99 -11.16
N ASP A 553 -12.31 -29.01 -11.27
CA ASP A 553 -11.54 -29.62 -10.17
C ASP A 553 -10.07 -29.16 -10.14
N GLY A 554 -9.69 -28.15 -10.97
CA GLY A 554 -8.33 -27.63 -11.07
C GLY A 554 -7.40 -28.43 -11.97
N THR A 555 -7.82 -29.53 -12.56
CA THR A 555 -7.00 -30.33 -13.47
C THR A 555 -7.03 -29.79 -14.92
N ASP A 556 -6.10 -30.27 -15.78
CA ASP A 556 -5.99 -29.88 -17.18
C ASP A 556 -5.85 -28.34 -17.38
N GLN A 557 -5.01 -27.71 -16.55
CA GLN A 557 -4.65 -26.29 -16.71
C GLN A 557 -3.78 -26.13 -17.95
N ARG A 558 -4.23 -25.28 -18.87
CA ARG A 558 -3.51 -25.01 -20.12
C ARG A 558 -3.79 -23.63 -20.67
N PRO A 559 -2.79 -22.99 -21.31
CA PRO A 559 -3.01 -21.73 -22.01
C PRO A 559 -3.95 -21.95 -23.19
N LEU A 560 -4.73 -20.92 -23.51
CA LEU A 560 -5.36 -20.85 -24.83
C LEU A 560 -4.28 -20.59 -25.89
N PRO A 561 -4.34 -21.30 -27.05
CA PRO A 561 -3.30 -21.20 -28.05
C PRO A 561 -3.37 -19.87 -28.79
N THR A 562 -2.82 -18.85 -28.23
CA THR A 562 -2.36 -17.62 -28.91
C THR A 562 -1.58 -16.77 -27.92
N PRO A 563 -0.45 -16.18 -28.32
CA PRO A 563 0.26 -15.25 -27.47
C PRO A 563 -0.54 -13.95 -27.41
N ALA A 564 -1.42 -13.83 -26.45
CA ALA A 564 -2.13 -12.59 -26.22
C ALA A 564 -2.13 -12.31 -24.74
N ALA A 565 -1.42 -11.27 -24.35
CA ALA A 565 -1.64 -10.65 -23.07
C ALA A 565 -3.15 -10.44 -22.90
N GLY A 566 -3.74 -11.11 -21.91
CA GLY A 566 -5.19 -11.08 -21.72
C GLY A 566 -5.56 -11.41 -20.28
N MET A 567 -6.54 -10.69 -19.75
CA MET A 567 -7.04 -10.83 -18.39
C MET A 567 -8.57 -10.73 -18.35
N ALA A 568 -9.16 -11.14 -17.23
CA ALA A 568 -10.58 -11.04 -16.95
C ALA A 568 -11.46 -11.62 -18.09
N PRO A 569 -11.33 -12.91 -18.42
CA PRO A 569 -12.12 -13.54 -19.48
C PRO A 569 -13.60 -13.66 -19.08
N SER A 570 -14.51 -13.56 -20.07
CA SER A 570 -15.92 -13.89 -19.92
C SER A 570 -16.42 -14.63 -21.15
N TRP A 571 -17.10 -15.75 -20.94
CA TRP A 571 -17.64 -16.59 -22.02
C TRP A 571 -18.94 -16.02 -22.62
N SER A 572 -19.10 -16.14 -23.93
CA SER A 572 -20.41 -15.95 -24.56
C SER A 572 -21.40 -17.02 -24.09
N PRO A 573 -22.71 -16.73 -24.01
CA PRO A 573 -23.68 -17.68 -23.47
C PRO A 573 -23.82 -18.98 -24.26
N ASP A 574 -23.44 -18.98 -25.54
CA ASP A 574 -23.39 -20.18 -26.39
C ASP A 574 -22.07 -20.96 -26.26
N GLY A 575 -21.11 -20.42 -25.48
CA GLY A 575 -19.79 -21.01 -25.27
C GLY A 575 -18.85 -20.95 -26.48
N ALA A 576 -19.21 -20.22 -27.53
CA ALA A 576 -18.42 -20.16 -28.76
C ALA A 576 -17.27 -19.14 -28.72
N GLN A 577 -17.43 -18.09 -27.92
CA GLN A 577 -16.48 -16.97 -27.85
C GLN A 577 -16.10 -16.63 -26.39
N ILE A 578 -14.99 -15.91 -26.25
CA ILE A 578 -14.51 -15.30 -25.00
C ILE A 578 -14.24 -13.82 -25.27
N VAL A 579 -14.80 -12.93 -24.44
CA VAL A 579 -14.41 -11.53 -24.35
C VAL A 579 -13.38 -11.37 -23.24
N PHE A 580 -12.39 -10.49 -23.41
CA PHE A 580 -11.31 -10.29 -22.46
C PHE A 580 -10.68 -8.90 -22.59
N ALA A 581 -10.00 -8.44 -21.57
CA ALA A 581 -9.18 -7.23 -21.63
C ALA A 581 -7.74 -7.58 -22.02
N SER A 582 -7.07 -6.68 -22.76
CA SER A 582 -5.69 -6.86 -23.22
C SER A 582 -4.95 -5.54 -23.39
N GLU A 583 -3.72 -5.48 -22.90
CA GLU A 583 -2.84 -4.30 -22.97
C GLU A 583 -1.94 -4.28 -24.22
N ARG A 584 -2.17 -5.16 -25.20
CA ARG A 584 -1.33 -5.27 -26.41
C ARG A 584 -1.27 -4.00 -27.28
N SER A 585 -2.21 -3.08 -27.12
CA SER A 585 -2.31 -1.80 -27.83
C SER A 585 -1.64 -0.63 -27.09
N GLY A 586 -1.10 -0.86 -25.87
CA GLY A 586 -0.43 0.15 -25.05
C GLY A 586 -1.22 0.56 -23.79
N ASN A 587 -2.52 0.26 -23.77
CA ASN A 587 -3.41 0.35 -22.61
C ASN A 587 -4.42 -0.80 -22.68
N ALA A 588 -5.22 -0.99 -21.62
CA ALA A 588 -6.23 -2.05 -21.60
C ALA A 588 -7.39 -1.71 -22.53
N ASP A 589 -7.62 -2.59 -23.50
CA ASP A 589 -8.71 -2.55 -24.48
C ASP A 589 -9.52 -3.86 -24.46
N ILE A 590 -10.75 -3.84 -24.93
CA ILE A 590 -11.60 -5.04 -25.00
C ILE A 590 -11.43 -5.77 -26.32
N TYR A 591 -11.16 -7.05 -26.23
CA TYR A 591 -11.01 -7.99 -27.37
C TYR A 591 -12.00 -9.15 -27.27
N VAL A 592 -12.30 -9.75 -28.40
CA VAL A 592 -13.09 -10.99 -28.52
C VAL A 592 -12.28 -12.02 -29.30
N MET A 593 -12.36 -13.28 -28.88
CA MET A 593 -11.76 -14.42 -29.56
C MET A 593 -12.73 -15.62 -29.57
N ASP A 594 -12.46 -16.60 -30.42
CA ASP A 594 -13.13 -17.89 -30.35
C ASP A 594 -12.76 -18.61 -29.04
N ALA A 595 -13.61 -19.49 -28.54
CA ALA A 595 -13.40 -20.27 -27.33
C ALA A 595 -12.11 -21.11 -27.33
N ASN A 596 -11.57 -21.42 -28.51
CA ASN A 596 -10.29 -22.11 -28.68
C ASN A 596 -9.07 -21.17 -28.76
N GLY A 597 -9.26 -19.86 -28.55
CA GLY A 597 -8.22 -18.82 -28.62
C GLY A 597 -7.95 -18.25 -30.01
N GLY A 598 -8.62 -18.73 -31.06
CA GLY A 598 -8.49 -18.23 -32.44
C GLY A 598 -9.26 -16.94 -32.72
N ASN A 599 -9.07 -16.37 -33.91
CA ASN A 599 -9.83 -15.24 -34.48
C ASN A 599 -9.93 -14.02 -33.53
N GLN A 600 -8.84 -13.68 -32.84
CA GLN A 600 -8.80 -12.53 -31.92
C GLN A 600 -9.00 -11.23 -32.71
N ARG A 601 -9.93 -10.41 -32.24
CA ARG A 601 -10.22 -9.09 -32.81
C ARG A 601 -10.49 -8.06 -31.71
N PRO A 602 -10.12 -6.79 -31.93
CA PRO A 602 -10.52 -5.71 -31.04
C PRO A 602 -12.03 -5.50 -31.11
N LEU A 603 -12.63 -5.14 -29.98
CA LEU A 603 -14.05 -4.78 -29.86
C LEU A 603 -14.21 -3.31 -29.47
N VAL A 604 -13.55 -2.89 -28.41
CA VAL A 604 -13.48 -1.49 -27.95
C VAL A 604 -12.02 -1.13 -27.78
N THR A 605 -11.57 -0.07 -28.43
CA THR A 605 -10.19 0.43 -28.36
C THR A 605 -10.16 1.95 -28.28
N GLY A 606 -9.09 2.52 -27.75
CA GLY A 606 -8.94 3.98 -27.67
C GLY A 606 -7.85 4.41 -26.68
N GLU A 607 -7.90 5.68 -26.26
CA GLU A 607 -6.99 6.22 -25.26
C GLU A 607 -7.45 5.89 -23.82
N ALA A 608 -8.74 5.55 -23.64
CA ALA A 608 -9.30 5.18 -22.35
C ALA A 608 -8.91 3.74 -21.99
N TRP A 609 -8.79 3.47 -20.70
CA TRP A 609 -8.67 2.10 -20.20
C TRP A 609 -10.03 1.42 -20.21
N ASP A 610 -10.15 0.30 -20.93
CA ASP A 610 -11.36 -0.52 -21.04
C ASP A 610 -11.06 -1.91 -20.48
N TYR A 611 -11.74 -2.34 -19.41
CA TYR A 611 -11.40 -3.57 -18.67
C TYR A 611 -12.64 -4.25 -18.05
N LEU A 612 -12.45 -5.46 -17.51
CA LEU A 612 -13.49 -6.28 -16.85
C LEU A 612 -14.76 -6.44 -17.71
N PRO A 613 -14.65 -7.04 -18.90
CA PRO A 613 -15.80 -7.27 -19.77
C PRO A 613 -16.64 -8.48 -19.33
N PHE A 614 -17.98 -8.37 -19.42
CA PHE A 614 -18.93 -9.43 -19.10
C PHE A 614 -20.01 -9.55 -20.16
N TRP A 615 -20.17 -10.75 -20.74
CA TRP A 615 -21.23 -11.06 -21.68
C TRP A 615 -22.60 -11.04 -20.98
N SER A 616 -23.61 -10.50 -21.66
CA SER A 616 -25.00 -10.66 -21.25
C SER A 616 -25.50 -12.09 -21.51
N PRO A 617 -26.44 -12.62 -20.71
CA PRO A 617 -26.97 -13.98 -20.88
C PRO A 617 -27.71 -14.23 -22.18
N ASP A 618 -28.25 -13.16 -22.82
CA ASP A 618 -28.90 -13.22 -24.14
C ASP A 618 -27.91 -13.18 -25.29
N GLY A 619 -26.65 -12.82 -25.02
CA GLY A 619 -25.59 -12.69 -26.03
C GLY A 619 -25.61 -11.38 -26.82
N ASP A 620 -26.53 -10.48 -26.56
CA ASP A 620 -26.74 -9.26 -27.35
C ASP A 620 -25.83 -8.09 -26.89
N HIS A 621 -25.26 -8.19 -25.66
CA HIS A 621 -24.48 -7.11 -25.05
C HIS A 621 -23.25 -7.62 -24.32
N ILE A 622 -22.25 -6.73 -24.20
CA ILE A 622 -21.07 -6.88 -23.35
C ILE A 622 -21.01 -5.64 -22.45
N ALA A 623 -21.06 -5.85 -21.13
CA ALA A 623 -20.81 -4.79 -20.15
C ALA A 623 -19.30 -4.73 -19.88
N PHE A 624 -18.75 -3.54 -19.68
CA PHE A 624 -17.33 -3.34 -19.35
C PHE A 624 -17.15 -2.05 -18.56
N THR A 625 -16.01 -1.93 -17.90
CA THR A 625 -15.60 -0.69 -17.23
C THR A 625 -14.69 0.10 -18.16
N THR A 626 -14.84 1.43 -18.15
CA THR A 626 -14.03 2.35 -18.97
C THR A 626 -13.73 3.64 -18.23
N THR A 627 -12.59 4.26 -18.55
CA THR A 627 -12.19 5.58 -18.01
C THR A 627 -12.46 6.75 -18.97
N ARG A 628 -13.20 6.54 -20.08
CA ARG A 628 -13.42 7.54 -21.16
C ARG A 628 -14.09 8.85 -20.74
N ASP A 629 -14.77 8.86 -19.61
CA ASP A 629 -15.42 10.05 -19.06
C ASP A 629 -14.62 10.69 -17.90
N GLY A 630 -13.31 10.37 -17.79
CA GLY A 630 -12.43 10.91 -16.77
C GLY A 630 -12.47 10.19 -15.42
N GLY A 631 -13.24 9.11 -15.29
CA GLY A 631 -13.31 8.23 -14.13
C GLY A 631 -13.94 6.90 -14.52
N ALA A 632 -13.75 5.86 -13.69
CA ALA A 632 -14.30 4.54 -13.97
C ALA A 632 -15.83 4.60 -14.08
N ALA A 633 -16.37 4.02 -15.13
CA ALA A 633 -17.79 3.98 -15.42
C ALA A 633 -18.18 2.68 -16.16
N VAL A 634 -19.36 2.16 -15.86
CA VAL A 634 -19.91 0.95 -16.53
C VAL A 634 -20.59 1.35 -17.82
N TYR A 635 -20.18 0.69 -18.91
CA TYR A 635 -20.72 0.83 -20.25
C TYR A 635 -21.17 -0.51 -20.82
N VAL A 636 -21.98 -0.47 -21.85
CA VAL A 636 -22.38 -1.63 -22.65
C VAL A 636 -22.12 -1.39 -24.14
N VAL A 637 -21.78 -2.46 -24.86
CA VAL A 637 -21.53 -2.48 -26.29
C VAL A 637 -22.13 -3.75 -26.90
N SER A 638 -22.50 -3.75 -28.20
CA SER A 638 -22.86 -5.01 -28.88
C SER A 638 -21.62 -5.84 -29.21
N PRO A 639 -21.73 -7.16 -29.35
CA PRO A 639 -20.60 -8.03 -29.75
C PRO A 639 -20.00 -7.70 -31.11
N GLU A 640 -20.73 -6.99 -31.97
CA GLU A 640 -20.27 -6.50 -33.27
C GLU A 640 -19.49 -5.18 -33.20
N GLY A 641 -19.47 -4.50 -32.02
CA GLY A 641 -18.74 -3.25 -31.82
C GLY A 641 -19.54 -1.99 -32.14
N SER A 642 -20.78 -1.88 -31.63
CA SER A 642 -21.56 -0.63 -31.68
C SER A 642 -20.89 0.48 -30.86
N GLU A 643 -21.40 1.72 -30.99
CA GLU A 643 -20.98 2.81 -30.10
C GLU A 643 -21.31 2.44 -28.64
N PRO A 644 -20.33 2.47 -27.71
CA PRO A 644 -20.58 2.13 -26.32
C PRO A 644 -21.56 3.08 -25.63
N THR A 645 -22.47 2.53 -24.85
CA THR A 645 -23.51 3.29 -24.12
C THR A 645 -23.29 3.20 -22.62
N ARG A 646 -23.25 4.35 -21.93
CA ARG A 646 -23.07 4.43 -20.48
C ARG A 646 -24.29 3.92 -19.72
N VAL A 647 -24.04 3.04 -18.73
CA VAL A 647 -25.05 2.49 -17.81
C VAL A 647 -25.00 3.17 -16.45
N SER A 648 -23.82 3.34 -15.86
CA SER A 648 -23.67 4.01 -14.57
C SER A 648 -23.97 5.51 -14.65
N GLY A 649 -24.62 6.06 -13.64
CA GLY A 649 -24.96 7.50 -13.57
C GLY A 649 -23.71 8.39 -13.53
N ARG A 650 -23.81 9.62 -14.03
CA ARG A 650 -22.70 10.59 -14.10
C ARG A 650 -22.17 11.04 -12.73
N GLY A 651 -22.90 10.80 -11.65
CA GLY A 651 -22.48 11.09 -10.27
C GLY A 651 -21.86 9.88 -9.56
N LEU A 652 -21.48 8.84 -10.30
CA LEU A 652 -20.82 7.65 -9.75
C LEU A 652 -19.48 7.38 -10.45
N VAL A 653 -18.47 7.09 -9.65
CA VAL A 653 -17.36 6.25 -10.06
C VAL A 653 -17.83 4.81 -9.88
N ALA A 654 -17.92 4.04 -10.95
CA ALA A 654 -18.53 2.71 -10.96
C ALA A 654 -17.71 1.68 -11.73
N ASP A 655 -17.65 0.46 -11.22
CA ASP A 655 -16.80 -0.60 -11.73
C ASP A 655 -17.44 -1.99 -11.56
N VAL A 656 -16.88 -3.01 -12.19
CA VAL A 656 -17.23 -4.44 -12.11
C VAL A 656 -18.74 -4.71 -12.16
N ALA A 657 -19.27 -4.89 -13.36
CA ALA A 657 -20.68 -5.16 -13.56
C ALA A 657 -20.97 -6.65 -13.76
N SER A 658 -22.11 -7.13 -13.28
CA SER A 658 -22.64 -8.47 -13.55
C SER A 658 -24.08 -8.37 -14.01
N TRP A 659 -24.45 -9.18 -15.03
CA TRP A 659 -25.78 -9.23 -15.59
C TRP A 659 -26.73 -10.10 -14.73
N SER A 660 -27.99 -9.66 -14.62
CA SER A 660 -29.07 -10.54 -14.14
C SER A 660 -29.29 -11.68 -15.15
N PRO A 661 -29.71 -12.89 -14.70
CA PRO A 661 -29.88 -14.05 -15.59
C PRO A 661 -30.86 -13.84 -16.73
N ASP A 662 -31.82 -12.90 -16.58
CA ASP A 662 -32.77 -12.52 -17.62
C ASP A 662 -32.28 -11.45 -18.61
N GLY A 663 -30.98 -11.01 -18.44
CA GLY A 663 -30.35 -10.00 -19.30
C GLY A 663 -30.91 -8.57 -19.15
N THR A 664 -31.87 -8.32 -18.24
CA THR A 664 -32.56 -7.02 -18.18
C THR A 664 -31.91 -5.99 -17.30
N ARG A 665 -31.04 -6.43 -16.36
CA ARG A 665 -30.39 -5.59 -15.35
C ARG A 665 -28.91 -5.89 -15.20
N LEU A 666 -28.23 -4.89 -14.67
CA LEU A 666 -26.86 -5.00 -14.17
C LEU A 666 -26.84 -4.74 -12.66
N VAL A 667 -25.96 -5.43 -11.95
CA VAL A 667 -25.46 -5.04 -10.63
C VAL A 667 -24.00 -4.68 -10.76
N PHE A 668 -23.59 -3.59 -10.15
CA PHE A 668 -22.20 -3.11 -10.17
C PHE A 668 -21.88 -2.40 -8.86
N HIS A 669 -20.62 -2.32 -8.50
CA HIS A 669 -20.24 -1.47 -7.39
C HIS A 669 -20.01 -0.04 -7.85
N GLY A 670 -20.17 0.92 -6.94
CA GLY A 670 -19.94 2.32 -7.24
C GLY A 670 -19.95 3.19 -5.99
N ARG A 671 -19.32 4.37 -6.13
CA ARG A 671 -19.23 5.38 -5.10
C ARG A 671 -19.76 6.72 -5.63
N GLU A 672 -20.58 7.39 -4.82
CA GLU A 672 -21.05 8.74 -5.16
C GLU A 672 -19.91 9.75 -5.11
N THR A 673 -19.81 10.58 -6.15
CA THR A 673 -18.90 11.74 -6.13
C THR A 673 -19.59 12.93 -5.46
N PRO A 674 -18.88 13.77 -4.68
CA PRO A 674 -19.44 15.02 -4.13
C PRO A 674 -20.04 15.89 -5.25
N ARG A 675 -21.22 16.47 -5.01
CA ARG A 675 -21.99 17.21 -6.04
C ARG A 675 -21.35 18.52 -6.54
N ASP A 676 -20.32 19.04 -5.88
CA ASP A 676 -19.73 20.36 -6.16
C ASP A 676 -18.38 20.31 -6.87
N GLU A 677 -17.79 19.13 -7.07
CA GLU A 677 -16.59 18.98 -7.87
C GLU A 677 -16.98 18.43 -9.24
N GLY A 678 -17.07 19.31 -10.22
CA GLY A 678 -17.23 18.92 -11.62
C GLY A 678 -16.13 17.92 -11.98
N ILE A 679 -16.50 16.83 -12.69
CA ILE A 679 -15.65 15.72 -13.13
C ILE A 679 -14.33 16.16 -13.81
N LEU A 680 -14.17 17.42 -14.17
CA LEU A 680 -12.98 18.03 -14.74
C LEU A 680 -11.94 18.51 -13.69
N GLY A 681 -12.30 18.59 -12.40
CA GLY A 681 -11.37 19.03 -11.34
C GLY A 681 -10.32 17.99 -10.93
N TRP A 682 -10.50 16.73 -11.28
CA TRP A 682 -9.58 15.66 -10.90
C TRP A 682 -8.50 15.36 -11.95
N PHE A 683 -8.62 15.91 -13.18
CA PHE A 683 -7.66 15.70 -14.27
C PHE A 683 -7.06 17.01 -14.82
N GLU A 684 -7.44 18.18 -14.29
CA GLU A 684 -6.87 19.50 -14.67
C GLU A 684 -6.15 20.20 -13.51
N GLN A 685 -5.87 19.52 -12.41
CA GLN A 685 -5.00 20.07 -11.34
C GLN A 685 -3.87 19.13 -11.04
#